data_4adee92e7dfc8e83850181548b2b1d86
#
_entry.id   4adee92e7dfc8e83850181548b2b1d86
#
_cell.length_a   1.000
_cell.length_b   1.000
_cell.length_c   1.000
_cell.angle_alpha   90.00
_cell.angle_beta   90.00
_cell.angle_gamma   90.00
#
_symmetry.space_group_name_H-M   'P 1'
#
loop_
_entity.id
_entity.type
_entity.pdbx_description
1 polymer ?
#
loop_
_entity_poly.entity_id
_entity_poly.type
_entity_poly.pdbx_seq_one_letter_code
_entity_poly.pdbx_strand_id
1 'polypeptide(L)'
;MNPRYQILFEPVTIGPVTAPNRFYQVPHASGMTEANPRVRAAFRETKAEGGWGVVSTGAVSTHPSSDDSPLPFARLWDDNDIRSHAMTCDAIHKHGSLAAIELWHGGASVMNRSSRLAPYSPSGIPWAATHVGFMGNQRPRIMDQKDIKDVIRWQVDAARRARSAGFDIVYIYAGMGYLGYEFLLEEYNHRRDEYGGSTENRVRFVAELLEATKEAVGDDCGVALRISLEELRAKPSDHFESQAHEVVSRLSDLPDLWDVKMDSSPTDCGSSRFRAEGAHEPVIDFVKQVTDRPVVGVGRFTSPDTMVSQIKRGVLDLIGGARPSIADPFLPKKVREGREDEIRECIGCNICISSWHDGVPVRCTQNATAGEEWRKGWHPEKFDSPGSNDRILIVGGGPAGLEAALVAAKRGYRVTIADQASEMGGRLLFETRLPGLNSWSRVQDYRLYALQQMGNVDIYTDSELGVEEVLALECQRVAIATGARWTRALYSSLEIPVGELNMPNVFTPDDLAAGTIPEGPVLVYDFDNYYLGGVIAEHLAALGIATSYATPAGHASAWTIMTNELPFVQQALHRHNVAINTEALLDSFDGEQVQLANIFTGALTPISARSVVIVGLRLPNTDLFDALSEREPEWKEAGIKSVDRIGDALAAGALVHATYSGHSYARQLDCAGNELYLRDIPVAENPPGAVI
;
A
#
# COMPACT_ATOMS: atom_id res chain seq x y z
N MET A 1 8.66 -24.37 -15.89
CA MET A 1 9.53 -23.31 -15.31
C MET A 1 10.62 -22.94 -16.30
N ASN A 2 10.82 -21.66 -16.53
CA ASN A 2 11.92 -21.14 -17.34
C ASN A 2 13.26 -21.38 -16.58
N PRO A 3 14.27 -22.07 -17.20
CA PRO A 3 15.56 -22.36 -16.54
C PRO A 3 16.27 -21.12 -16.00
N ARG A 4 16.04 -19.98 -16.59
CA ARG A 4 16.58 -18.67 -16.20
C ARG A 4 16.16 -18.26 -14.78
N TYR A 5 14.99 -18.70 -14.30
CA TYR A 5 14.44 -18.37 -12.99
C TYR A 5 14.67 -19.47 -11.93
N GLN A 6 15.33 -20.57 -12.30
CA GLN A 6 15.54 -21.70 -11.38
C GLN A 6 16.21 -21.30 -10.07
N ILE A 7 17.15 -20.38 -10.10
CA ILE A 7 17.86 -19.86 -8.92
C ILE A 7 16.91 -19.30 -7.84
N LEU A 8 15.76 -18.75 -8.23
CA LEU A 8 14.77 -18.22 -7.28
C LEU A 8 14.08 -19.32 -6.46
N PHE A 9 14.18 -20.57 -6.90
CA PHE A 9 13.54 -21.74 -6.27
C PHE A 9 14.53 -22.64 -5.53
N GLU A 10 15.79 -22.21 -5.40
CA GLU A 10 16.76 -22.89 -4.55
C GLU A 10 16.47 -22.59 -3.07
N PRO A 11 16.64 -23.60 -2.20
CA PRO A 11 16.45 -23.42 -0.77
C PRO A 11 17.55 -22.52 -0.17
N VAL A 12 17.23 -21.86 0.94
CA VAL A 12 18.16 -21.02 1.70
C VAL A 12 18.07 -21.35 3.18
N THR A 13 19.21 -21.68 3.80
CA THR A 13 19.28 -21.96 5.24
C THR A 13 19.35 -20.67 6.05
N ILE A 14 18.51 -20.56 7.06
CA ILE A 14 18.40 -19.42 7.98
C ILE A 14 18.54 -19.96 9.41
N GLY A 15 19.75 -19.96 9.96
CA GLY A 15 20.01 -20.63 11.24
C GLY A 15 19.62 -22.09 11.20
N PRO A 16 18.74 -22.58 12.11
CA PRO A 16 18.33 -23.97 12.17
C PRO A 16 17.25 -24.36 11.13
N VAL A 17 16.64 -23.40 10.44
CA VAL A 17 15.53 -23.64 9.49
C VAL A 17 15.95 -23.42 8.04
N THR A 18 15.21 -24.00 7.08
CA THR A 18 15.51 -23.84 5.65
C THR A 18 14.27 -23.38 4.90
N ALA A 19 14.34 -22.18 4.33
CA ALA A 19 13.33 -21.66 3.41
C ALA A 19 13.34 -22.49 2.11
N PRO A 20 12.18 -22.96 1.61
CA PRO A 20 12.12 -23.85 0.43
C PRO A 20 12.45 -23.16 -0.88
N ASN A 21 12.53 -21.85 -0.90
CA ASN A 21 12.90 -21.01 -2.06
C ASN A 21 13.34 -19.61 -1.60
N ARG A 22 13.73 -18.75 -2.54
CA ARG A 22 14.24 -17.40 -2.26
C ARG A 22 13.18 -16.30 -2.19
N PHE A 23 11.90 -16.61 -2.25
CA PHE A 23 10.81 -15.66 -2.12
C PHE A 23 10.44 -15.48 -0.64
N TYR A 24 10.62 -14.28 -0.13
CA TYR A 24 10.39 -13.95 1.26
C TYR A 24 9.32 -12.85 1.38
N GLN A 25 8.13 -13.17 1.88
CA GLN A 25 7.18 -12.13 2.24
C GLN A 25 7.61 -11.49 3.55
N VAL A 26 8.31 -10.36 3.42
CA VAL A 26 8.87 -9.63 4.58
C VAL A 26 7.79 -9.03 5.47
N PRO A 27 8.09 -8.75 6.74
CA PRO A 27 7.15 -8.12 7.64
C PRO A 27 6.56 -6.82 7.06
N HIS A 28 5.24 -6.70 7.13
CA HIS A 28 4.53 -5.47 6.79
C HIS A 28 3.23 -5.35 7.60
N ALA A 29 2.89 -4.13 7.97
CA ALA A 29 1.59 -3.81 8.57
C ALA A 29 0.45 -4.19 7.62
N SER A 30 -0.62 -4.73 8.15
CA SER A 30 -1.76 -5.22 7.37
C SER A 30 -3.11 -4.70 7.86
N GLY A 31 -3.14 -3.96 8.98
CA GLY A 31 -4.38 -3.56 9.63
C GLY A 31 -5.16 -4.72 10.27
N MET A 32 -4.51 -5.88 10.43
CA MET A 32 -5.09 -7.10 10.99
C MET A 32 -4.33 -7.51 12.23
N THR A 33 -5.02 -7.57 13.36
CA THR A 33 -4.44 -7.79 14.68
C THR A 33 -4.95 -9.10 15.31
N GLU A 34 -4.71 -9.30 16.59
CA GLU A 34 -5.33 -10.37 17.38
C GLU A 34 -6.86 -10.22 17.48
N ALA A 35 -7.40 -9.04 17.18
CA ALA A 35 -8.84 -8.82 17.06
C ALA A 35 -9.46 -9.42 15.79
N ASN A 36 -8.62 -9.72 14.79
CA ASN A 36 -9.04 -10.27 13.50
C ASN A 36 -8.23 -11.53 13.14
N PRO A 37 -8.20 -12.57 14.00
CA PRO A 37 -7.28 -13.70 13.86
C PRO A 37 -7.50 -14.51 12.58
N ARG A 38 -8.75 -14.71 12.16
CA ARG A 38 -9.09 -15.49 10.95
C ARG A 38 -8.79 -14.72 9.68
N VAL A 39 -9.10 -13.41 9.65
CA VAL A 39 -8.76 -12.52 8.53
C VAL A 39 -7.26 -12.49 8.33
N ARG A 40 -6.49 -12.33 9.44
CA ARG A 40 -5.02 -12.33 9.44
C ARG A 40 -4.44 -13.65 8.93
N ALA A 41 -4.98 -14.79 9.41
CA ALA A 41 -4.54 -16.11 8.99
C ALA A 41 -4.80 -16.35 7.51
N ALA A 42 -6.00 -16.09 7.00
CA ALA A 42 -6.36 -16.28 5.59
C ALA A 42 -5.54 -15.39 4.64
N PHE A 43 -5.30 -14.12 5.03
CA PHE A 43 -4.46 -13.21 4.26
C PHE A 43 -3.01 -13.72 4.13
N ARG A 44 -2.46 -14.37 5.16
CA ARG A 44 -1.12 -14.99 5.13
C ARG A 44 -1.12 -16.35 4.43
N GLU A 45 -2.16 -17.16 4.66
CA GLU A 45 -2.36 -18.46 3.98
C GLU A 45 -2.30 -18.30 2.46
N THR A 46 -3.01 -17.31 1.91
CA THR A 46 -3.04 -17.04 0.47
C THR A 46 -1.66 -16.82 -0.12
N LYS A 47 -0.74 -16.17 0.61
CA LYS A 47 0.65 -15.98 0.18
C LYS A 47 1.45 -17.29 0.24
N ALA A 48 1.29 -18.06 1.28
CA ALA A 48 1.93 -19.37 1.41
C ALA A 48 1.44 -20.33 0.28
N GLU A 49 0.14 -20.37 0.00
CA GLU A 49 -0.43 -21.10 -1.14
C GLU A 49 0.15 -20.63 -2.48
N GLY A 50 0.42 -19.35 -2.61
CA GLY A 50 1.05 -18.72 -3.76
C GLY A 50 2.55 -18.99 -3.91
N GLY A 51 3.16 -19.71 -2.96
CA GLY A 51 4.53 -20.20 -3.06
C GLY A 51 5.61 -19.32 -2.44
N TRP A 52 5.25 -18.31 -1.63
CA TRP A 52 6.25 -17.60 -0.83
C TRP A 52 6.88 -18.52 0.19
N GLY A 53 8.21 -18.70 0.13
CA GLY A 53 8.95 -19.65 0.98
C GLY A 53 8.92 -19.29 2.46
N VAL A 54 8.91 -18.00 2.78
CA VAL A 54 8.69 -17.48 4.14
C VAL A 54 7.57 -16.46 4.11
N VAL A 55 6.66 -16.53 5.10
CA VAL A 55 5.55 -15.59 5.23
C VAL A 55 5.58 -15.00 6.64
N SER A 56 5.72 -13.65 6.70
CA SER A 56 5.88 -12.92 7.95
C SER A 56 4.60 -12.24 8.41
N THR A 57 4.47 -12.01 9.71
CA THR A 57 3.51 -11.06 10.28
C THR A 57 3.90 -9.61 9.92
N GLY A 58 3.16 -8.60 10.43
CA GLY A 58 3.69 -7.25 10.63
C GLY A 58 4.33 -7.13 12.00
N ALA A 59 4.64 -5.91 12.42
CA ALA A 59 5.16 -5.64 13.75
C ALA A 59 4.19 -6.13 14.82
N VAL A 60 4.73 -6.81 15.82
CA VAL A 60 4.00 -7.40 16.95
C VAL A 60 4.62 -6.88 18.25
N SER A 61 3.85 -6.10 19.00
CA SER A 61 4.28 -5.49 20.25
C SER A 61 4.60 -6.55 21.32
N THR A 62 5.74 -6.39 21.98
CA THR A 62 6.21 -7.32 23.03
C THR A 62 5.74 -6.96 24.44
N HIS A 63 5.28 -5.71 24.65
CA HIS A 63 4.87 -5.22 25.98
C HIS A 63 3.94 -4.01 25.85
N PRO A 64 3.01 -3.76 26.81
CA PRO A 64 2.12 -2.59 26.77
C PRO A 64 2.80 -1.22 26.70
N SER A 65 4.09 -1.08 27.05
CA SER A 65 4.85 0.16 26.85
C SER A 65 5.21 0.43 25.38
N SER A 66 4.90 -0.51 24.50
CA SER A 66 5.00 -0.40 23.03
C SER A 66 3.62 -0.50 22.39
N ASP A 67 2.67 0.28 22.92
CA ASP A 67 1.29 0.36 22.40
C ASP A 67 1.18 1.48 21.39
N ASP A 68 1.07 1.14 20.10
CA ASP A 68 0.98 2.12 19.00
C ASP A 68 -0.48 2.51 18.66
N SER A 69 -1.42 2.24 19.59
CA SER A 69 -2.81 2.66 19.38
C SER A 69 -2.94 4.17 19.12
N PRO A 70 -3.79 4.58 18.18
CA PRO A 70 -4.87 3.81 17.56
C PRO A 70 -4.45 2.96 16.32
N LEU A 71 -3.18 2.94 15.94
CA LEU A 71 -2.74 2.14 14.81
C LEU A 71 -2.86 0.65 15.11
N PRO A 72 -3.30 -0.18 14.15
CA PRO A 72 -3.63 -1.57 14.39
C PRO A 72 -2.39 -2.47 14.29
N PHE A 73 -1.50 -2.41 15.26
CA PHE A 73 -0.44 -3.39 15.45
C PHE A 73 -0.94 -4.58 16.28
N ALA A 74 -0.44 -5.77 15.95
CA ALA A 74 -0.68 -6.95 16.76
C ALA A 74 0.19 -6.92 18.02
N ARG A 75 -0.17 -7.73 19.01
CA ARG A 75 0.55 -7.87 20.26
C ARG A 75 0.84 -9.34 20.58
N LEU A 76 1.85 -9.55 21.41
CA LEU A 76 2.18 -10.84 22.04
C LEU A 76 2.65 -10.59 23.49
N TRP A 77 1.78 -9.93 24.29
CA TRP A 77 2.10 -9.45 25.63
C TRP A 77 2.05 -10.55 26.69
N ASP A 78 1.12 -11.48 26.53
CA ASP A 78 0.92 -12.60 27.42
C ASP A 78 0.49 -13.87 26.66
N ASP A 79 0.28 -14.96 27.39
CA ASP A 79 -0.01 -16.26 26.81
C ASP A 79 -1.39 -16.34 26.15
N ASN A 80 -2.34 -15.42 26.46
CA ASN A 80 -3.65 -15.34 25.79
C ASN A 80 -3.53 -14.99 24.30
N ASP A 81 -2.45 -14.32 23.91
CA ASP A 81 -2.22 -13.94 22.53
C ASP A 81 -1.71 -15.12 21.66
N ILE A 82 -1.16 -16.19 22.26
CA ILE A 82 -0.53 -17.33 21.57
C ILE A 82 -1.49 -17.98 20.57
N ARG A 83 -2.73 -18.29 20.98
CA ARG A 83 -3.70 -18.98 20.15
C ARG A 83 -4.02 -18.25 18.85
N SER A 84 -4.15 -16.93 18.93
CA SER A 84 -4.40 -16.08 17.75
C SER A 84 -3.23 -16.14 16.74
N HIS A 85 -1.99 -16.21 17.24
CA HIS A 85 -0.80 -16.35 16.42
C HIS A 85 -0.63 -17.77 15.86
N ALA A 86 -0.94 -18.80 16.64
CA ALA A 86 -0.89 -20.20 16.21
C ALA A 86 -1.79 -20.44 14.99
N MET A 87 -2.98 -19.83 14.93
CA MET A 87 -3.84 -19.91 13.75
C MET A 87 -3.16 -19.39 12.48
N THR A 88 -2.30 -18.38 12.62
CA THR A 88 -1.53 -17.84 11.48
C THR A 88 -0.42 -18.81 11.07
N CYS A 89 0.29 -19.40 12.04
CA CYS A 89 1.33 -20.40 11.75
C CYS A 89 0.75 -21.64 11.08
N ASP A 90 -0.35 -22.19 11.59
CA ASP A 90 -1.04 -23.36 11.02
C ASP A 90 -1.45 -23.12 9.56
N ALA A 91 -1.99 -21.92 9.27
CA ALA A 91 -2.41 -21.52 7.93
C ALA A 91 -1.21 -21.40 6.96
N ILE A 92 -0.07 -20.92 7.42
CA ILE A 92 1.16 -20.81 6.63
C ILE A 92 1.78 -22.20 6.39
N HIS A 93 1.93 -22.99 7.45
CA HIS A 93 2.56 -24.32 7.40
C HIS A 93 1.81 -25.32 6.53
N LYS A 94 0.49 -25.18 6.41
CA LYS A 94 -0.36 -26.00 5.53
C LYS A 94 0.16 -26.06 4.08
N HIS A 95 0.92 -25.05 3.65
CA HIS A 95 1.47 -24.93 2.31
C HIS A 95 2.99 -25.14 2.24
N GLY A 96 3.63 -25.53 3.36
CA GLY A 96 5.06 -25.81 3.44
C GLY A 96 5.95 -24.58 3.47
N SER A 97 5.38 -23.41 3.75
CA SER A 97 6.13 -22.17 3.97
C SER A 97 6.55 -22.03 5.42
N LEU A 98 7.66 -21.35 5.70
CA LEU A 98 8.05 -20.96 7.04
C LEU A 98 7.25 -19.75 7.53
N ALA A 99 6.88 -19.74 8.81
CA ALA A 99 6.20 -18.65 9.48
C ALA A 99 7.21 -17.76 10.23
N ALA A 100 7.17 -16.44 10.00
CA ALA A 100 8.04 -15.49 10.69
C ALA A 100 7.23 -14.43 11.45
N ILE A 101 7.75 -13.99 12.61
CA ILE A 101 7.11 -12.96 13.45
C ILE A 101 8.07 -11.80 13.72
N GLU A 102 7.61 -10.58 13.50
CA GLU A 102 8.39 -9.37 13.78
C GLU A 102 8.08 -8.83 15.16
N LEU A 103 8.85 -9.25 16.17
CA LEU A 103 8.76 -8.74 17.51
C LEU A 103 9.34 -7.33 17.60
N TRP A 104 8.64 -6.42 18.31
CA TRP A 104 8.89 -5.00 18.19
C TRP A 104 8.64 -4.24 19.48
N HIS A 105 9.50 -3.26 19.75
CA HIS A 105 9.30 -2.22 20.74
C HIS A 105 9.52 -0.85 20.09
N GLY A 106 8.49 -0.03 20.06
CA GLY A 106 8.48 1.19 19.28
C GLY A 106 9.27 2.37 19.86
N GLY A 107 9.77 2.25 21.11
CA GLY A 107 10.60 3.30 21.70
C GLY A 107 9.89 4.63 21.82
N ALA A 108 10.54 5.72 21.40
CA ALA A 108 9.98 7.07 21.37
C ALA A 108 8.90 7.27 20.30
N SER A 109 8.77 6.36 19.34
CA SER A 109 7.82 6.47 18.22
C SER A 109 6.39 6.09 18.58
N VAL A 110 6.15 5.39 19.71
CA VAL A 110 4.82 4.96 20.13
C VAL A 110 4.06 6.05 20.86
N MET A 111 2.74 6.01 20.73
CA MET A 111 1.85 6.97 21.36
C MET A 111 1.29 6.50 22.70
N ASN A 112 1.28 5.20 22.96
CA ASN A 112 0.81 4.53 24.18
C ASN A 112 -0.57 5.05 24.65
N ARG A 113 -1.50 5.31 23.72
CA ARG A 113 -2.78 5.96 24.05
C ARG A 113 -3.72 5.05 24.84
N SER A 114 -3.72 3.74 24.57
CA SER A 114 -4.54 2.79 25.31
C SER A 114 -3.88 2.41 26.63
N SER A 115 -2.60 2.08 26.62
CA SER A 115 -1.86 1.68 27.83
C SER A 115 -1.56 2.84 28.78
N ARG A 116 -1.46 4.09 28.25
CA ARG A 116 -1.09 5.30 28.96
C ARG A 116 0.30 5.27 29.64
N LEU A 117 1.16 4.33 29.23
CA LEU A 117 2.53 4.23 29.73
C LEU A 117 3.42 5.26 29.01
N ALA A 118 4.43 5.76 29.70
CA ALA A 118 5.41 6.64 29.08
C ALA A 118 6.21 5.88 28.02
N PRO A 119 6.39 6.45 26.81
CA PRO A 119 7.30 5.88 25.81
C PRO A 119 8.73 5.82 26.36
N TYR A 120 9.54 4.90 25.88
CA TYR A 120 10.95 4.74 26.26
C TYR A 120 11.88 5.30 25.20
N SER A 121 13.05 5.79 25.63
CA SER A 121 14.11 6.24 24.72
C SER A 121 15.47 6.12 25.41
N PRO A 122 16.57 5.89 24.71
CA PRO A 122 17.90 5.90 25.31
C PRO A 122 18.25 7.23 25.97
N SER A 123 17.73 8.38 25.51
CA SER A 123 18.16 9.72 25.93
C SER A 123 17.03 10.73 26.13
N GLY A 124 15.76 10.30 26.09
CA GLY A 124 14.60 11.20 26.24
C GLY A 124 14.34 12.12 25.02
N ILE A 125 14.96 11.82 23.90
CA ILE A 125 14.76 12.55 22.64
C ILE A 125 13.52 11.98 21.96
N PRO A 126 12.50 12.79 21.65
CA PRO A 126 11.34 12.30 20.92
C PRO A 126 11.73 12.01 19.47
N TRP A 127 11.28 10.89 18.94
CA TRP A 127 11.36 10.64 17.52
C TRP A 127 10.32 11.51 16.79
N ALA A 128 10.72 12.17 15.71
CA ALA A 128 9.77 12.87 14.87
C ALA A 128 8.76 11.86 14.32
N ALA A 129 7.46 12.12 14.54
CA ALA A 129 6.39 11.17 14.22
C ALA A 129 6.55 10.64 12.79
N THR A 130 6.79 9.35 12.66
CA THR A 130 6.87 8.65 11.38
C THR A 130 5.49 8.42 10.77
N HIS A 131 4.43 8.59 11.58
CA HIS A 131 3.04 8.36 11.20
C HIS A 131 2.26 9.65 11.22
N VAL A 132 1.61 9.88 10.12
CA VAL A 132 0.86 11.07 9.80
C VAL A 132 -0.22 11.38 10.83
N GLY A 133 -0.22 12.62 11.32
CA GLY A 133 -1.28 13.15 12.17
C GLY A 133 -1.30 12.63 13.61
N PHE A 134 -0.41 11.72 13.97
CA PHE A 134 -0.34 11.14 15.30
C PHE A 134 0.94 11.57 16.02
N MET A 135 0.96 12.79 16.51
CA MET A 135 2.03 13.24 17.40
C MET A 135 1.70 12.83 18.83
N GLY A 136 2.60 12.06 19.45
CA GLY A 136 2.56 11.85 20.90
C GLY A 136 2.83 13.16 21.61
N ASN A 137 1.94 13.59 22.51
CA ASN A 137 2.15 14.79 23.31
C ASN A 137 3.06 14.52 24.52
N GLN A 138 3.46 13.28 24.73
CA GLN A 138 4.29 12.88 25.86
C GLN A 138 5.74 12.69 25.40
N ARG A 139 6.67 13.30 26.13
CA ARG A 139 8.10 13.06 25.91
C ARG A 139 8.45 11.66 26.40
N PRO A 140 9.35 10.95 25.71
CA PRO A 140 9.80 9.65 26.13
C PRO A 140 10.63 9.75 27.43
N ARG A 141 10.48 8.73 28.28
CA ARG A 141 11.28 8.56 29.49
C ARG A 141 12.68 8.05 29.13
N ILE A 142 13.71 8.63 29.74
CA ILE A 142 15.08 8.13 29.61
C ILE A 142 15.16 6.76 30.31
N MET A 143 15.62 5.75 29.59
CA MET A 143 15.81 4.41 30.12
C MET A 143 16.98 4.34 31.10
N ASP A 144 16.77 3.76 32.24
CA ASP A 144 17.86 3.30 33.11
C ASP A 144 18.29 1.86 32.72
N GLN A 145 19.29 1.31 33.41
CA GLN A 145 19.78 -0.04 33.16
C GLN A 145 18.75 -1.14 33.50
N LYS A 146 17.83 -0.85 34.43
CA LYS A 146 16.74 -1.76 34.74
C LYS A 146 15.75 -1.84 33.61
N ASP A 147 15.42 -0.69 33.01
CA ASP A 147 14.53 -0.63 31.85
C ASP A 147 15.10 -1.40 30.65
N ILE A 148 16.41 -1.29 30.38
CA ILE A 148 17.09 -2.04 29.33
C ILE A 148 16.93 -3.54 29.57
N LYS A 149 17.19 -4.01 30.78
CA LYS A 149 17.02 -5.42 31.15
C LYS A 149 15.56 -5.88 31.06
N ASP A 150 14.62 -5.02 31.41
CA ASP A 150 13.19 -5.32 31.32
C ASP A 150 12.77 -5.48 29.86
N VAL A 151 13.21 -4.60 28.95
CA VAL A 151 12.93 -4.72 27.50
C VAL A 151 13.52 -6.00 26.91
N ILE A 152 14.75 -6.37 27.27
CA ILE A 152 15.37 -7.63 26.86
C ILE A 152 14.54 -8.82 27.35
N ARG A 153 14.10 -8.80 28.60
CA ARG A 153 13.22 -9.84 29.15
C ARG A 153 11.90 -9.94 28.41
N TRP A 154 11.22 -8.82 28.11
CA TRP A 154 9.96 -8.82 27.34
C TRP A 154 10.14 -9.38 25.94
N GLN A 155 11.24 -9.06 25.29
CA GLN A 155 11.60 -9.65 23.99
C GLN A 155 11.76 -11.18 24.10
N VAL A 156 12.49 -11.65 25.10
CA VAL A 156 12.70 -13.08 25.39
C VAL A 156 11.38 -13.81 25.67
N ASP A 157 10.53 -13.21 26.51
CA ASP A 157 9.22 -13.80 26.84
C ASP A 157 8.31 -13.86 25.62
N ALA A 158 8.28 -12.81 24.81
CA ALA A 158 7.54 -12.80 23.54
C ALA A 158 8.11 -13.81 22.52
N ALA A 159 9.44 -13.97 22.45
CA ALA A 159 10.08 -14.96 21.59
C ALA A 159 9.72 -16.40 21.98
N ARG A 160 9.67 -16.71 23.28
CA ARG A 160 9.20 -18.01 23.78
C ARG A 160 7.73 -18.28 23.41
N ARG A 161 6.86 -17.26 23.55
CA ARG A 161 5.45 -17.35 23.12
C ARG A 161 5.33 -17.54 21.60
N ALA A 162 6.15 -16.82 20.83
CA ALA A 162 6.19 -16.98 19.37
C ALA A 162 6.56 -18.40 18.97
N ARG A 163 7.60 -18.98 19.59
CA ARG A 163 7.95 -20.39 19.40
C ARG A 163 6.79 -21.33 19.79
N SER A 164 6.14 -21.08 20.92
CA SER A 164 4.98 -21.85 21.36
C SER A 164 3.79 -21.76 20.41
N ALA A 165 3.65 -20.64 19.70
CA ALA A 165 2.65 -20.44 18.66
C ALA A 165 3.02 -21.14 17.32
N GLY A 166 4.26 -21.60 17.14
CA GLY A 166 4.72 -22.34 15.96
C GLY A 166 5.52 -21.50 14.96
N PHE A 167 6.02 -20.31 15.31
CA PHE A 167 6.88 -19.56 14.40
C PHE A 167 8.27 -20.18 14.25
N ASP A 168 8.76 -20.19 12.99
CA ASP A 168 10.07 -20.72 12.60
C ASP A 168 11.18 -19.67 12.67
N ILE A 169 10.80 -18.37 12.55
CA ILE A 169 11.74 -17.25 12.55
C ILE A 169 11.18 -16.13 13.44
N VAL A 170 12.02 -15.63 14.34
CA VAL A 170 11.71 -14.51 15.23
C VAL A 170 12.60 -13.32 14.88
N TYR A 171 12.00 -12.15 14.75
CA TYR A 171 12.73 -10.93 14.41
C TYR A 171 13.05 -10.07 15.63
N ILE A 172 14.16 -9.35 15.53
CA ILE A 172 14.46 -8.13 16.26
C ILE A 172 14.40 -6.97 15.30
N TYR A 173 13.70 -5.89 15.67
CA TYR A 173 13.52 -4.74 14.82
C TYR A 173 14.36 -3.54 15.28
N ALA A 174 15.38 -3.18 14.49
CA ALA A 174 16.27 -2.04 14.69
C ALA A 174 16.20 -1.10 13.47
N GLY A 175 15.06 -0.48 13.24
CA GLY A 175 14.84 0.43 12.11
C GLY A 175 13.65 1.36 12.33
N MET A 176 13.40 2.28 11.39
CA MET A 176 12.26 3.21 11.35
C MET A 176 12.06 4.07 12.61
N GLY A 177 13.13 4.39 13.33
CA GLY A 177 13.03 5.18 14.55
C GLY A 177 12.48 4.42 15.76
N TYR A 178 12.49 3.09 15.73
CA TYR A 178 12.08 2.26 16.85
C TYR A 178 13.24 2.02 17.82
N LEU A 179 12.94 1.51 19.02
CA LEU A 179 13.85 1.49 20.16
C LEU A 179 15.24 0.93 19.84
N GLY A 180 15.32 -0.22 19.15
CA GLY A 180 16.61 -0.80 18.75
C GLY A 180 17.45 0.14 17.89
N TYR A 181 16.79 0.86 16.99
CA TYR A 181 17.42 1.81 16.08
C TYR A 181 17.86 3.11 16.80
N GLU A 182 17.05 3.61 17.74
CA GLU A 182 17.41 4.77 18.55
C GLU A 182 18.73 4.56 19.32
N PHE A 183 19.02 3.33 19.76
CA PHE A 183 20.30 3.01 20.40
C PHE A 183 21.48 3.07 19.43
N LEU A 184 21.30 2.73 18.17
CA LEU A 184 22.37 2.74 17.15
C LEU A 184 22.77 4.15 16.73
N LEU A 185 21.83 5.10 16.73
CA LEU A 185 22.02 6.45 16.21
C LEU A 185 22.65 7.38 17.24
N GLU A 186 23.77 8.01 16.91
CA GLU A 186 24.45 8.97 17.78
C GLU A 186 23.57 10.17 18.12
N GLU A 187 22.74 10.63 17.20
CA GLU A 187 21.83 11.75 17.34
C GLU A 187 20.73 11.49 18.40
N TYR A 188 20.38 10.24 18.63
CA TYR A 188 19.32 9.82 19.57
C TYR A 188 19.87 9.16 20.82
N ASN A 189 21.12 8.71 20.80
CA ASN A 189 21.75 8.02 21.92
C ASN A 189 22.89 8.85 22.52
N HIS A 190 22.58 9.73 23.45
CA HIS A 190 23.53 10.56 24.19
C HIS A 190 23.94 9.94 25.55
N ARG A 191 23.77 8.63 25.71
CA ARG A 191 24.17 7.92 26.95
C ARG A 191 25.67 8.00 27.15
N ARG A 192 26.05 7.93 28.44
CA ARG A 192 27.47 7.96 28.86
C ARG A 192 27.88 6.67 29.60
N ASP A 193 27.01 5.68 29.62
CA ASP A 193 27.28 4.33 30.15
C ASP A 193 27.67 3.37 29.02
N GLU A 194 27.71 2.08 29.29
CA GLU A 194 28.09 1.01 28.37
C GLU A 194 27.17 0.83 27.15
N TYR A 195 26.05 1.57 27.09
CA TYR A 195 25.09 1.55 25.97
C TYR A 195 25.17 2.79 25.07
N GLY A 196 26.13 3.70 25.29
CA GLY A 196 26.25 4.94 24.53
C GLY A 196 27.71 5.37 24.28
N GLY A 197 27.88 6.41 23.46
CA GLY A 197 29.17 6.94 23.05
C GLY A 197 29.73 6.20 21.82
N SER A 198 30.67 5.26 21.97
CA SER A 198 31.26 4.53 20.84
C SER A 198 30.25 3.65 20.11
N THR A 199 30.52 3.33 18.83
CA THR A 199 29.69 2.37 18.07
C THR A 199 29.58 1.03 18.78
N GLU A 200 30.68 0.55 19.38
CA GLU A 200 30.69 -0.68 20.18
C GLU A 200 29.66 -0.66 21.31
N ASN A 201 29.53 0.46 22.01
CA ASN A 201 28.54 0.61 23.08
C ASN A 201 27.12 0.76 22.52
N ARG A 202 26.95 1.50 21.43
CA ARG A 202 25.63 1.71 20.82
C ARG A 202 25.03 0.42 20.24
N VAL A 203 25.84 -0.48 19.69
CA VAL A 203 25.35 -1.79 19.19
C VAL A 203 25.04 -2.79 20.30
N ARG A 204 25.54 -2.58 21.51
CA ARG A 204 25.41 -3.51 22.64
C ARG A 204 23.97 -3.91 22.93
N PHE A 205 23.05 -2.97 22.95
CA PHE A 205 21.63 -3.27 23.21
C PHE A 205 21.03 -4.21 22.17
N VAL A 206 21.33 -3.99 20.89
CA VAL A 206 20.84 -4.85 19.80
C VAL A 206 21.55 -6.23 19.86
N ALA A 207 22.84 -6.26 20.18
CA ALA A 207 23.59 -7.51 20.34
C ALA A 207 23.01 -8.36 21.48
N GLU A 208 22.78 -7.78 22.67
CA GLU A 208 22.18 -8.47 23.82
C GLU A 208 20.75 -8.96 23.52
N LEU A 209 19.94 -8.19 22.75
CA LEU A 209 18.63 -8.66 22.29
C LEU A 209 18.75 -9.89 21.38
N LEU A 210 19.72 -9.90 20.45
CA LEU A 210 19.98 -11.03 19.55
C LEU A 210 20.42 -12.27 20.34
N GLU A 211 21.42 -12.12 21.19
CA GLU A 211 21.98 -13.22 22.00
C GLU A 211 20.93 -13.83 22.93
N ALA A 212 20.22 -12.99 23.71
CA ALA A 212 19.16 -13.43 24.60
C ALA A 212 17.98 -14.09 23.89
N THR A 213 17.62 -13.58 22.71
CA THR A 213 16.55 -14.18 21.90
C THR A 213 16.98 -15.52 21.35
N LYS A 214 18.20 -15.67 20.84
CA LYS A 214 18.75 -16.96 20.38
C LYS A 214 18.77 -18.00 21.50
N GLU A 215 19.24 -17.62 22.70
CA GLU A 215 19.23 -18.51 23.86
C GLU A 215 17.79 -18.95 24.20
N ALA A 216 16.82 -18.04 24.11
CA ALA A 216 15.43 -18.32 24.45
C ALA A 216 14.70 -19.25 23.49
N VAL A 217 14.99 -19.15 22.18
CA VAL A 217 14.34 -19.97 21.15
C VAL A 217 15.12 -21.25 20.83
N GLY A 218 16.41 -21.32 21.18
CA GLY A 218 17.27 -22.49 20.97
C GLY A 218 17.45 -22.83 19.48
N ASP A 219 17.61 -24.14 19.21
CA ASP A 219 17.87 -24.65 17.86
C ASP A 219 16.58 -24.89 17.04
N ASP A 220 15.45 -24.38 17.47
CA ASP A 220 14.15 -24.57 16.78
C ASP A 220 13.76 -23.39 15.88
N CYS A 221 14.26 -22.18 16.17
CA CYS A 221 13.89 -20.97 15.43
C CYS A 221 15.12 -20.20 14.97
N GLY A 222 15.06 -19.68 13.73
CA GLY A 222 16.00 -18.67 13.27
C GLY A 222 15.74 -17.30 13.91
N VAL A 223 16.80 -16.52 14.13
CA VAL A 223 16.68 -15.15 14.66
C VAL A 223 17.14 -14.16 13.60
N ALA A 224 16.22 -13.33 13.15
CA ALA A 224 16.45 -12.33 12.15
C ALA A 224 16.66 -10.93 12.75
N LEU A 225 17.53 -10.14 12.17
CA LEU A 225 17.65 -8.71 12.46
C LEU A 225 17.11 -7.89 11.29
N ARG A 226 16.08 -7.10 11.54
CA ARG A 226 15.62 -6.09 10.59
C ARG A 226 16.22 -4.74 10.93
N ILE A 227 16.97 -4.17 10.00
CA ILE A 227 17.75 -2.96 10.25
C ILE A 227 17.56 -1.92 9.13
N SER A 228 17.43 -0.65 9.52
CA SER A 228 17.53 0.50 8.61
C SER A 228 18.98 0.96 8.49
N LEU A 229 19.39 1.35 7.28
CA LEU A 229 20.78 1.70 6.99
C LEU A 229 20.98 3.12 6.44
N GLU A 230 19.92 3.79 5.95
CA GLU A 230 20.02 5.07 5.24
C GLU A 230 20.50 6.20 6.16
N GLU A 231 19.92 6.38 7.35
CA GLU A 231 20.36 7.41 8.29
C GLU A 231 21.76 7.14 8.85
N LEU A 232 22.14 5.88 8.98
CA LEU A 232 23.51 5.52 9.28
C LEU A 232 24.50 5.90 8.17
N ARG A 233 24.02 6.20 6.96
CA ARG A 233 24.82 6.64 5.79
C ARG A 233 24.60 8.12 5.39
N ALA A 234 23.58 8.80 5.92
CA ALA A 234 23.02 10.02 5.30
C ALA A 234 23.75 11.34 5.53
N LYS A 235 24.87 11.39 6.27
CA LYS A 235 25.63 12.63 6.39
C LYS A 235 26.80 12.67 5.40
N PRO A 236 27.01 13.81 4.69
CA PRO A 236 28.10 13.95 3.73
C PRO A 236 29.43 14.19 4.44
N SER A 237 29.94 13.17 5.12
CA SER A 237 31.28 13.14 5.65
C SER A 237 31.84 11.73 5.47
N ASP A 238 33.15 11.63 5.20
CA ASP A 238 33.89 10.39 5.00
C ASP A 238 33.75 9.36 6.16
N HIS A 239 33.11 9.76 7.26
CA HIS A 239 32.83 8.90 8.41
C HIS A 239 31.57 8.02 8.29
N PHE A 240 30.70 8.26 7.34
CA PHE A 240 29.34 7.69 7.33
C PHE A 240 29.23 6.32 6.68
N GLU A 241 29.87 6.10 5.54
CA GLU A 241 30.02 4.73 5.02
C GLU A 241 30.69 3.85 6.08
N SER A 242 31.54 4.45 6.91
CA SER A 242 32.19 3.77 8.02
C SER A 242 31.21 3.40 9.16
N GLN A 243 30.19 4.19 9.51
CA GLN A 243 29.32 3.90 10.65
C GLN A 243 28.34 2.75 10.34
N ALA A 244 27.63 2.78 9.20
CA ALA A 244 26.78 1.67 8.79
C ALA A 244 27.58 0.37 8.65
N HIS A 245 28.75 0.46 8.01
CA HIS A 245 29.68 -0.67 7.87
C HIS A 245 30.18 -1.19 9.22
N GLU A 246 30.52 -0.31 10.15
CA GLU A 246 30.97 -0.69 11.50
C GLU A 246 29.84 -1.37 12.29
N VAL A 247 28.60 -0.84 12.24
CA VAL A 247 27.44 -1.45 12.92
C VAL A 247 27.18 -2.85 12.35
N VAL A 248 27.14 -3.00 11.02
CA VAL A 248 26.91 -4.32 10.39
C VAL A 248 28.07 -5.27 10.71
N SER A 249 29.33 -4.80 10.65
CA SER A 249 30.49 -5.65 10.96
C SER A 249 30.49 -6.18 12.38
N ARG A 250 30.09 -5.34 13.36
CA ARG A 250 30.04 -5.75 14.79
C ARG A 250 28.92 -6.73 15.09
N LEU A 251 27.86 -6.75 14.27
CA LEU A 251 26.72 -7.64 14.40
C LEU A 251 26.74 -8.79 13.39
N SER A 252 27.77 -8.89 12.51
CA SER A 252 27.79 -9.70 11.29
C SER A 252 27.36 -11.15 11.47
N ASP A 253 27.79 -11.80 12.56
CA ASP A 253 27.56 -13.22 12.85
C ASP A 253 26.41 -13.49 13.83
N LEU A 254 25.86 -12.44 14.45
CA LEU A 254 24.85 -12.59 15.49
C LEU A 254 23.47 -13.01 14.93
N PRO A 255 22.87 -12.33 13.93
CA PRO A 255 21.59 -12.79 13.36
C PRO A 255 21.80 -13.99 12.43
N ASP A 256 20.76 -14.80 12.27
CA ASP A 256 20.73 -15.88 11.29
C ASP A 256 20.25 -15.38 9.91
N LEU A 257 19.61 -14.21 9.87
CA LEU A 257 19.13 -13.52 8.67
C LEU A 257 19.21 -12.01 8.88
N TRP A 258 19.72 -11.31 7.89
CA TRP A 258 19.64 -9.86 7.77
C TRP A 258 18.44 -9.46 6.91
N ASP A 259 17.51 -8.65 7.44
CA ASP A 259 16.44 -7.99 6.67
C ASP A 259 16.77 -6.49 6.60
N VAL A 260 17.29 -6.09 5.44
CA VAL A 260 17.88 -4.76 5.24
C VAL A 260 16.93 -3.83 4.49
N LYS A 261 16.81 -2.60 4.97
CA LYS A 261 15.85 -1.62 4.47
C LYS A 261 16.33 -0.17 4.58
N MET A 262 15.57 0.74 3.98
CA MET A 262 15.71 2.18 4.16
C MET A 262 15.05 2.63 5.48
N ASP A 263 15.23 3.89 5.86
CA ASP A 263 14.89 4.34 7.20
C ASP A 263 13.43 4.67 7.42
N SER A 264 13.00 5.81 6.89
CA SER A 264 11.65 6.32 7.15
C SER A 264 10.60 5.61 6.32
N SER A 265 9.38 5.59 6.80
CA SER A 265 8.27 5.00 6.04
C SER A 265 8.12 5.61 4.64
N PRO A 266 8.23 6.92 4.42
CA PRO A 266 8.21 7.49 3.08
C PRO A 266 9.35 7.01 2.17
N THR A 267 10.56 6.84 2.67
CA THR A 267 11.70 6.37 1.86
C THR A 267 11.64 4.87 1.60
N ASP A 268 11.37 4.06 2.60
CA ASP A 268 11.28 2.60 2.50
C ASP A 268 10.08 2.14 1.65
N CYS A 269 8.94 2.78 1.84
CA CYS A 269 7.70 2.48 1.13
C CYS A 269 7.42 3.44 -0.05
N GLY A 270 8.44 4.09 -0.61
CA GLY A 270 8.26 5.05 -1.68
C GLY A 270 7.36 4.55 -2.80
N SER A 271 6.44 5.42 -3.28
CA SER A 271 5.54 5.10 -4.39
C SER A 271 6.32 5.01 -5.72
N SER A 272 5.68 4.41 -6.73
CA SER A 272 6.29 4.34 -8.08
C SER A 272 6.52 5.70 -8.70
N ARG A 273 5.75 6.70 -8.30
CA ARG A 273 5.91 8.08 -8.75
C ARG A 273 7.29 8.65 -8.40
N PHE A 274 7.83 8.29 -7.24
CA PHE A 274 9.06 8.88 -6.70
C PHE A 274 10.21 7.89 -6.55
N ARG A 275 9.96 6.58 -6.59
CA ARG A 275 10.97 5.54 -6.39
C ARG A 275 10.81 4.41 -7.40
N ALA A 276 11.88 4.16 -8.16
CA ALA A 276 11.93 3.04 -9.10
C ALA A 276 11.97 1.69 -8.38
N GLU A 277 11.75 0.60 -9.12
CA GLU A 277 12.01 -0.76 -8.65
C GLU A 277 13.51 -0.91 -8.34
N GLY A 278 13.84 -1.56 -7.21
CA GLY A 278 15.24 -1.75 -6.79
C GLY A 278 15.91 -0.53 -6.18
N ALA A 279 15.20 0.57 -5.91
CA ALA A 279 15.79 1.82 -5.40
C ALA A 279 16.54 1.70 -4.06
N HIS A 280 16.39 0.59 -3.33
CA HIS A 280 17.10 0.33 -2.08
C HIS A 280 18.55 -0.12 -2.28
N GLU A 281 18.86 -0.69 -3.43
CA GLU A 281 20.15 -1.34 -3.72
C GLU A 281 21.38 -0.48 -3.33
N PRO A 282 21.47 0.81 -3.70
CA PRO A 282 22.66 1.62 -3.35
C PRO A 282 22.91 1.80 -1.85
N VAL A 283 21.89 1.56 -1.02
CA VAL A 283 21.97 1.69 0.44
C VAL A 283 22.38 0.39 1.10
N ILE A 284 22.00 -0.76 0.52
CA ILE A 284 22.09 -2.09 1.14
C ILE A 284 23.14 -3.02 0.55
N ASP A 285 23.70 -2.71 -0.62
CA ASP A 285 24.58 -3.59 -1.42
C ASP A 285 25.87 -4.01 -0.71
N PHE A 286 26.36 -3.20 0.23
CA PHE A 286 27.57 -3.51 0.99
C PHE A 286 27.38 -4.63 2.03
N VAL A 287 26.15 -4.90 2.49
CA VAL A 287 25.88 -5.82 3.61
C VAL A 287 26.41 -7.23 3.33
N LYS A 288 26.18 -7.76 2.12
CA LYS A 288 26.73 -9.06 1.70
C LYS A 288 28.26 -9.14 1.64
N GLN A 289 28.94 -8.01 1.62
CA GLN A 289 30.42 -7.95 1.65
C GLN A 289 30.95 -8.07 3.09
N VAL A 290 30.08 -7.88 4.09
CA VAL A 290 30.42 -7.83 5.51
C VAL A 290 30.00 -9.08 6.26
N THR A 291 28.97 -9.80 5.78
CA THR A 291 28.43 -10.99 6.47
C THR A 291 28.26 -12.18 5.51
N ASP A 292 28.53 -13.39 6.02
CA ASP A 292 28.22 -14.64 5.35
C ASP A 292 26.78 -15.10 5.59
N ARG A 293 26.02 -14.44 6.47
CA ARG A 293 24.63 -14.75 6.76
C ARG A 293 23.74 -14.37 5.58
N PRO A 294 22.61 -15.07 5.36
CA PRO A 294 21.66 -14.69 4.32
C PRO A 294 21.15 -13.25 4.51
N VAL A 295 20.95 -12.57 3.38
CA VAL A 295 20.39 -11.20 3.33
C VAL A 295 19.12 -11.20 2.51
N VAL A 296 18.04 -10.71 3.10
CA VAL A 296 16.81 -10.35 2.41
C VAL A 296 16.66 -8.83 2.35
N GLY A 297 16.26 -8.32 1.21
CA GLY A 297 15.98 -6.91 1.01
C GLY A 297 14.78 -6.69 0.11
N VAL A 298 14.21 -5.52 0.17
CA VAL A 298 13.05 -5.12 -0.62
C VAL A 298 13.42 -4.06 -1.67
N GLY A 299 12.58 -3.94 -2.69
CA GLY A 299 12.74 -2.96 -3.77
C GLY A 299 11.51 -2.88 -4.64
N ARG A 300 10.35 -3.32 -4.13
CA ARG A 300 9.11 -3.47 -4.91
C ARG A 300 9.30 -4.34 -6.16
N PHE A 301 10.10 -5.40 -6.04
CA PHE A 301 10.40 -6.31 -7.13
C PHE A 301 9.14 -6.96 -7.69
N THR A 302 8.87 -6.76 -8.98
CA THR A 302 7.74 -7.35 -9.71
C THR A 302 8.22 -8.18 -10.90
N SER A 303 9.39 -7.85 -11.44
CA SER A 303 10.03 -8.57 -12.54
C SER A 303 10.91 -9.72 -12.03
N PRO A 304 10.69 -10.96 -12.48
CA PRO A 304 11.58 -12.09 -12.18
C PRO A 304 13.02 -11.88 -12.65
N ASP A 305 13.22 -11.12 -13.72
CA ASP A 305 14.56 -10.80 -14.24
C ASP A 305 15.36 -9.92 -13.29
N THR A 306 14.69 -8.90 -12.72
CA THR A 306 15.30 -8.05 -11.70
C THR A 306 15.66 -8.90 -10.46
N MET A 307 14.76 -9.79 -10.03
CA MET A 307 14.98 -10.68 -8.88
C MET A 307 16.22 -11.57 -9.10
N VAL A 308 16.32 -12.22 -10.27
CA VAL A 308 17.49 -13.03 -10.64
C VAL A 308 18.76 -12.20 -10.68
N SER A 309 18.68 -10.97 -11.18
CA SER A 309 19.82 -10.05 -11.21
C SER A 309 20.35 -9.75 -9.79
N GLN A 310 19.44 -9.49 -8.83
CA GLN A 310 19.83 -9.24 -7.43
C GLN A 310 20.59 -10.41 -6.83
N ILE A 311 20.11 -11.65 -7.04
CA ILE A 311 20.74 -12.86 -6.52
C ILE A 311 22.10 -13.11 -7.22
N LYS A 312 22.14 -13.07 -8.56
CA LYS A 312 23.38 -13.38 -9.31
C LYS A 312 24.51 -12.39 -9.09
N ARG A 313 24.20 -11.14 -8.81
CA ARG A 313 25.17 -10.12 -8.47
C ARG A 313 25.62 -10.17 -7.00
N GLY A 314 25.01 -11.04 -6.18
CA GLY A 314 25.36 -11.18 -4.78
C GLY A 314 24.94 -9.96 -3.94
N VAL A 315 23.88 -9.23 -4.34
CA VAL A 315 23.30 -8.15 -3.54
C VAL A 315 22.40 -8.72 -2.45
N LEU A 316 21.59 -9.71 -2.81
CA LEU A 316 20.63 -10.39 -1.92
C LEU A 316 20.74 -11.91 -2.05
N ASP A 317 20.38 -12.64 -1.00
CA ASP A 317 20.16 -14.09 -1.03
C ASP A 317 18.67 -14.44 -1.17
N LEU A 318 17.79 -13.58 -0.69
CA LEU A 318 16.34 -13.73 -0.68
C LEU A 318 15.67 -12.47 -1.20
N ILE A 319 14.61 -12.64 -1.98
CA ILE A 319 13.84 -11.55 -2.56
C ILE A 319 12.68 -11.19 -1.64
N GLY A 320 12.78 -10.02 -1.02
CA GLY A 320 11.77 -9.49 -0.13
C GLY A 320 10.58 -8.90 -0.88
N GLY A 321 9.36 -9.32 -0.54
CA GLY A 321 8.13 -8.80 -1.14
C GLY A 321 7.07 -8.46 -0.10
N ALA A 322 6.87 -7.16 0.20
CA ALA A 322 5.70 -6.68 0.94
C ALA A 322 4.55 -6.37 -0.03
N ARG A 323 4.60 -5.21 -0.69
CA ARG A 323 3.57 -4.76 -1.64
C ARG A 323 3.38 -5.68 -2.85
N PRO A 324 4.44 -6.28 -3.45
CA PRO A 324 4.26 -7.27 -4.52
C PRO A 324 3.44 -8.48 -4.06
N SER A 325 3.63 -8.99 -2.84
CA SER A 325 2.85 -10.11 -2.29
C SER A 325 1.39 -9.77 -1.98
N ILE A 326 1.06 -8.48 -1.84
CA ILE A 326 -0.31 -8.00 -1.70
C ILE A 326 -0.98 -7.92 -3.08
N ALA A 327 -0.25 -7.36 -4.06
CA ALA A 327 -0.75 -7.22 -5.43
C ALA A 327 -0.94 -8.59 -6.11
N ASP A 328 0.03 -9.47 -5.97
CA ASP A 328 -0.07 -10.85 -6.44
C ASP A 328 0.48 -11.85 -5.41
N PRO A 329 -0.39 -12.42 -4.57
CA PRO A 329 0.03 -13.48 -3.66
C PRO A 329 0.63 -14.71 -4.38
N PHE A 330 0.27 -14.92 -5.65
CA PHE A 330 0.67 -16.07 -6.45
C PHE A 330 1.87 -15.80 -7.38
N LEU A 331 2.56 -14.67 -7.22
CA LEU A 331 3.74 -14.32 -8.01
C LEU A 331 4.77 -15.46 -8.07
N PRO A 332 5.23 -16.08 -6.95
CA PRO A 332 6.21 -17.17 -7.04
C PRO A 332 5.69 -18.35 -7.82
N LYS A 333 4.44 -18.75 -7.63
CA LYS A 333 3.81 -19.86 -8.32
C LYS A 333 3.69 -19.61 -9.82
N LYS A 334 3.31 -18.38 -10.22
CA LYS A 334 3.24 -17.99 -11.64
C LYS A 334 4.60 -18.04 -12.31
N VAL A 335 5.65 -17.56 -11.65
CA VAL A 335 7.03 -17.66 -12.15
C VAL A 335 7.45 -19.15 -12.30
N ARG A 336 7.11 -20.01 -11.33
CA ARG A 336 7.40 -21.44 -11.41
C ARG A 336 6.70 -22.12 -12.57
N GLU A 337 5.48 -21.71 -12.87
CA GLU A 337 4.61 -22.28 -13.90
C GLU A 337 4.85 -21.70 -15.29
N GLY A 338 5.69 -20.66 -15.44
CA GLY A 338 5.93 -19.96 -16.71
C GLY A 338 4.75 -19.09 -17.16
N ARG A 339 4.08 -18.47 -16.20
CA ARG A 339 2.93 -17.56 -16.39
C ARG A 339 3.26 -16.15 -15.93
N GLU A 340 4.45 -15.67 -16.29
CA GLU A 340 4.96 -14.36 -15.87
C GLU A 340 4.05 -13.22 -16.34
N ASP A 341 3.46 -13.37 -17.53
CA ASP A 341 2.54 -12.38 -18.11
C ASP A 341 1.20 -12.26 -17.35
N GLU A 342 0.90 -13.22 -16.46
CA GLU A 342 -0.28 -13.18 -15.62
C GLU A 342 -0.02 -12.53 -14.24
N ILE A 343 1.18 -12.07 -13.97
CA ILE A 343 1.52 -11.43 -12.68
C ILE A 343 0.81 -10.07 -12.58
N ARG A 344 0.04 -9.87 -11.51
CA ARG A 344 -0.51 -8.57 -11.13
C ARG A 344 0.59 -7.71 -10.49
N GLU A 345 1.34 -7.03 -11.31
CA GLU A 345 2.46 -6.23 -10.84
C GLU A 345 2.00 -5.10 -9.91
N CYS A 346 2.72 -4.89 -8.82
CA CYS A 346 2.47 -3.78 -7.92
C CYS A 346 2.71 -2.44 -8.62
N ILE A 347 1.71 -1.58 -8.69
CA ILE A 347 1.79 -0.25 -9.32
C ILE A 347 2.41 0.82 -8.41
N GLY A 348 2.73 0.48 -7.16
CA GLY A 348 3.35 1.43 -6.22
C GLY A 348 2.47 2.62 -5.82
N CYS A 349 1.14 2.50 -5.84
CA CYS A 349 0.21 3.58 -5.48
C CYS A 349 0.06 3.80 -3.98
N ASN A 350 0.59 2.93 -3.15
CA ASN A 350 0.56 2.99 -1.68
C ASN A 350 -0.84 2.99 -1.01
N ILE A 351 -1.90 2.63 -1.72
CA ILE A 351 -3.26 2.48 -1.13
C ILE A 351 -3.28 1.43 0.00
N CYS A 352 -2.43 0.41 -0.07
CA CYS A 352 -2.29 -0.56 1.01
C CYS A 352 -1.75 0.09 2.30
N ILE A 353 -0.94 1.15 2.19
CA ILE A 353 -0.42 1.92 3.32
C ILE A 353 -1.51 2.82 3.88
N SER A 354 -2.26 3.53 3.03
CA SER A 354 -3.36 4.39 3.51
C SER A 354 -4.41 3.59 4.28
N SER A 355 -4.75 2.39 3.82
CA SER A 355 -5.70 1.52 4.53
C SER A 355 -5.24 1.19 5.95
N TRP A 356 -3.95 0.92 6.13
CA TRP A 356 -3.38 0.68 7.44
C TRP A 356 -3.41 1.94 8.32
N HIS A 357 -3.10 3.13 7.76
CA HIS A 357 -3.23 4.40 8.47
C HIS A 357 -4.67 4.67 8.93
N ASP A 358 -5.66 4.25 8.15
CA ASP A 358 -7.08 4.32 8.50
C ASP A 358 -7.51 3.26 9.52
N GLY A 359 -6.61 2.38 9.95
CA GLY A 359 -6.92 1.31 10.93
C GLY A 359 -7.79 0.19 10.38
N VAL A 360 -7.81 -0.01 9.06
CA VAL A 360 -8.58 -1.06 8.40
C VAL A 360 -7.69 -2.10 7.73
N PRO A 361 -8.18 -3.31 7.46
CA PRO A 361 -7.45 -4.31 6.69
C PRO A 361 -6.99 -3.75 5.34
N VAL A 362 -5.75 -4.10 4.97
CA VAL A 362 -5.09 -3.64 3.75
C VAL A 362 -5.95 -3.86 2.50
N ARG A 363 -5.94 -2.86 1.60
CA ARG A 363 -6.59 -2.90 0.29
C ARG A 363 -5.55 -2.75 -0.81
N CYS A 364 -5.86 -3.23 -2.01
CA CYS A 364 -4.95 -3.14 -3.14
C CYS A 364 -5.69 -2.79 -4.44
N THR A 365 -5.16 -1.85 -5.19
CA THR A 365 -5.70 -1.45 -6.49
C THR A 365 -5.62 -2.58 -7.53
N GLN A 366 -4.57 -3.41 -7.47
CA GLN A 366 -4.40 -4.53 -8.39
C GLN A 366 -5.15 -5.80 -7.95
N ASN A 367 -5.28 -6.01 -6.65
CA ASN A 367 -5.88 -7.21 -6.07
C ASN A 367 -7.08 -6.85 -5.18
N ALA A 368 -8.25 -6.88 -5.75
CA ALA A 368 -9.49 -6.55 -5.05
C ALA A 368 -9.86 -7.56 -3.94
N THR A 369 -9.22 -8.75 -3.91
CA THR A 369 -9.45 -9.75 -2.86
C THR A 369 -8.64 -9.48 -1.59
N ALA A 370 -7.65 -8.58 -1.63
CA ALA A 370 -6.80 -8.29 -0.48
C ALA A 370 -7.61 -7.84 0.76
N GLY A 371 -7.55 -8.63 1.82
CA GLY A 371 -8.31 -8.46 3.06
C GLY A 371 -9.76 -8.92 3.01
N GLU A 372 -10.18 -9.57 1.91
CA GLU A 372 -11.50 -10.17 1.74
C GLU A 372 -11.46 -11.71 1.70
N GLU A 373 -10.27 -12.31 1.79
CA GLU A 373 -10.05 -13.75 1.65
C GLU A 373 -10.91 -14.56 2.63
N TRP A 374 -11.00 -14.15 3.88
CA TRP A 374 -11.86 -14.78 4.89
C TRP A 374 -13.24 -14.15 4.95
N ARG A 375 -13.33 -12.80 4.89
CA ARG A 375 -14.59 -12.08 5.11
C ARG A 375 -15.65 -12.38 4.04
N LYS A 376 -15.22 -12.55 2.80
CA LYS A 376 -16.07 -12.87 1.65
C LYS A 376 -15.74 -14.22 1.00
N GLY A 377 -14.70 -14.91 1.48
CA GLY A 377 -14.22 -16.13 0.86
C GLY A 377 -13.63 -15.91 -0.55
N TRP A 378 -13.21 -14.69 -0.86
CA TRP A 378 -12.67 -14.38 -2.19
C TRP A 378 -11.22 -14.83 -2.32
N HIS A 379 -11.01 -15.83 -3.16
CA HIS A 379 -9.67 -16.27 -3.52
C HIS A 379 -9.18 -15.54 -4.78
N PRO A 380 -7.92 -15.08 -4.85
CA PRO A 380 -7.44 -14.30 -5.99
C PRO A 380 -7.33 -15.06 -7.30
N GLU A 381 -7.16 -16.39 -7.25
CA GLU A 381 -6.98 -17.25 -8.42
C GLU A 381 -8.08 -18.30 -8.62
N LYS A 382 -9.00 -18.46 -7.67
CA LYS A 382 -10.12 -19.42 -7.76
C LYS A 382 -11.43 -18.66 -7.83
N PHE A 383 -12.27 -19.03 -8.79
CA PHE A 383 -13.53 -18.38 -9.07
C PHE A 383 -14.64 -19.43 -9.12
N ASP A 384 -15.77 -19.10 -8.51
CA ASP A 384 -16.95 -19.97 -8.57
C ASP A 384 -17.49 -20.01 -9.99
N SER A 385 -17.95 -21.18 -10.44
CA SER A 385 -18.61 -21.33 -11.72
C SER A 385 -19.85 -20.43 -11.85
N PRO A 386 -20.28 -20.07 -13.07
CA PRO A 386 -21.47 -19.27 -13.25
C PRO A 386 -22.71 -20.04 -12.77
N GLY A 387 -23.63 -19.33 -12.11
CA GLY A 387 -24.90 -19.90 -11.67
C GLY A 387 -25.97 -19.91 -12.77
N SER A 388 -25.70 -19.25 -13.91
CA SER A 388 -26.59 -19.14 -15.06
C SER A 388 -25.80 -19.14 -16.36
N ASN A 389 -26.51 -19.23 -17.51
CA ASN A 389 -25.93 -19.03 -18.84
C ASN A 389 -26.11 -17.57 -19.34
N ASP A 390 -26.28 -16.61 -18.43
CA ASP A 390 -26.47 -15.24 -18.78
C ASP A 390 -25.27 -14.68 -19.55
N ARG A 391 -25.54 -13.86 -20.56
CA ARG A 391 -24.54 -13.05 -21.26
C ARG A 391 -24.40 -11.72 -20.53
N ILE A 392 -23.16 -11.29 -20.32
CA ILE A 392 -22.85 -10.06 -19.61
C ILE A 392 -22.43 -9.00 -20.63
N LEU A 393 -23.07 -7.85 -20.61
CA LEU A 393 -22.63 -6.66 -21.31
C LEU A 393 -21.99 -5.69 -20.33
N ILE A 394 -20.82 -5.17 -20.66
CA ILE A 394 -20.13 -4.13 -19.89
C ILE A 394 -19.94 -2.93 -20.81
N VAL A 395 -20.51 -1.79 -20.42
CA VAL A 395 -20.41 -0.53 -21.15
C VAL A 395 -19.40 0.37 -20.45
N GLY A 396 -18.23 0.53 -21.06
CA GLY A 396 -17.07 1.27 -20.55
C GLY A 396 -15.90 0.37 -20.19
N GLY A 397 -14.76 0.61 -20.85
CA GLY A 397 -13.50 -0.15 -20.73
C GLY A 397 -12.49 0.47 -19.75
N GLY A 398 -12.96 1.25 -18.77
CA GLY A 398 -12.14 1.76 -17.68
C GLY A 398 -11.78 0.67 -16.64
N PRO A 399 -11.06 1.02 -15.56
CA PRO A 399 -10.60 0.05 -14.55
C PRO A 399 -11.71 -0.83 -13.96
N ALA A 400 -12.90 -0.28 -13.72
CA ALA A 400 -14.04 -1.03 -13.20
C ALA A 400 -14.59 -2.02 -14.23
N GLY A 401 -14.77 -1.57 -15.48
CA GLY A 401 -15.28 -2.42 -16.57
C GLY A 401 -14.31 -3.55 -16.90
N LEU A 402 -13.02 -3.25 -17.02
CA LEU A 402 -11.99 -4.26 -17.28
C LEU A 402 -11.91 -5.32 -16.16
N GLU A 403 -12.00 -4.91 -14.89
CA GLU A 403 -12.02 -5.87 -13.76
C GLU A 403 -13.30 -6.70 -13.76
N ALA A 404 -14.46 -6.09 -14.00
CA ALA A 404 -15.73 -6.81 -14.07
C ALA A 404 -15.73 -7.85 -15.21
N ALA A 405 -15.23 -7.45 -16.38
CA ALA A 405 -15.11 -8.34 -17.53
C ALA A 405 -14.19 -9.54 -17.21
N LEU A 406 -13.00 -9.25 -16.65
CA LEU A 406 -12.02 -10.27 -16.32
C LEU A 406 -12.57 -11.30 -15.32
N VAL A 407 -13.20 -10.84 -14.24
CA VAL A 407 -13.73 -11.72 -13.20
C VAL A 407 -14.94 -12.51 -13.71
N ALA A 408 -15.86 -11.88 -14.45
CA ALA A 408 -17.00 -12.58 -15.04
C ALA A 408 -16.54 -13.65 -16.04
N ALA A 409 -15.56 -13.33 -16.89
CA ALA A 409 -14.99 -14.27 -17.85
C ALA A 409 -14.26 -15.44 -17.15
N LYS A 410 -13.49 -15.18 -16.09
CA LYS A 410 -12.83 -16.22 -15.27
C LYS A 410 -13.83 -17.13 -14.56
N ARG A 411 -15.01 -16.62 -14.25
CA ARG A 411 -16.13 -17.43 -13.74
C ARG A 411 -16.77 -18.32 -14.83
N GLY A 412 -16.56 -17.99 -16.11
CA GLY A 412 -17.08 -18.77 -17.25
C GLY A 412 -18.26 -18.14 -17.96
N TYR A 413 -18.68 -16.90 -17.61
CA TYR A 413 -19.71 -16.19 -18.38
C TYR A 413 -19.19 -15.80 -19.77
N ARG A 414 -20.12 -15.63 -20.74
CA ARG A 414 -19.82 -14.93 -21.99
C ARG A 414 -19.93 -13.44 -21.74
N VAL A 415 -18.87 -12.71 -22.05
CA VAL A 415 -18.76 -11.27 -21.75
C VAL A 415 -18.57 -10.50 -23.05
N THR A 416 -19.34 -9.43 -23.19
CA THR A 416 -19.10 -8.39 -24.20
C THR A 416 -18.73 -7.12 -23.46
N ILE A 417 -17.58 -6.53 -23.78
CA ILE A 417 -17.17 -5.22 -23.27
C ILE A 417 -17.04 -4.24 -24.43
N ALA A 418 -17.66 -3.07 -24.31
CA ALA A 418 -17.61 -2.01 -25.32
C ALA A 418 -17.19 -0.68 -24.72
N ASP A 419 -16.37 0.08 -25.42
CA ASP A 419 -15.98 1.45 -25.09
C ASP A 419 -16.06 2.34 -26.32
N GLN A 420 -16.49 3.59 -26.12
CA GLN A 420 -16.54 4.61 -27.17
C GLN A 420 -15.15 5.06 -27.64
N ALA A 421 -14.13 4.92 -26.77
CA ALA A 421 -12.77 5.27 -27.10
C ALA A 421 -12.10 4.20 -27.97
N SER A 422 -11.08 4.59 -28.73
CA SER A 422 -10.26 3.68 -29.55
C SER A 422 -9.34 2.78 -28.72
N GLU A 423 -9.14 3.11 -27.45
CA GLU A 423 -8.32 2.35 -26.50
C GLU A 423 -9.09 2.13 -25.19
N MET A 424 -9.00 0.91 -24.65
CA MET A 424 -9.50 0.61 -23.30
C MET A 424 -8.58 1.24 -22.25
N GLY A 425 -9.13 1.65 -21.10
CA GLY A 425 -8.35 2.19 -19.99
C GLY A 425 -9.03 3.37 -19.27
N GLY A 426 -9.97 4.04 -19.93
CA GLY A 426 -10.69 5.19 -19.38
C GLY A 426 -9.73 6.30 -18.94
N ARG A 427 -9.91 6.85 -17.74
CA ARG A 427 -9.06 7.96 -17.25
C ARG A 427 -7.57 7.61 -17.11
N LEU A 428 -7.20 6.32 -17.01
CA LEU A 428 -5.80 5.91 -16.96
C LEU A 428 -5.01 6.28 -18.21
N LEU A 429 -5.67 6.37 -19.39
CA LEU A 429 -5.02 6.76 -20.63
C LEU A 429 -4.39 8.16 -20.56
N PHE A 430 -4.97 9.05 -19.78
CA PHE A 430 -4.40 10.37 -19.49
C PHE A 430 -3.46 10.34 -18.30
N GLU A 431 -3.90 9.80 -17.15
CA GLU A 431 -3.17 9.87 -15.89
C GLU A 431 -1.78 9.23 -15.97
N THR A 432 -1.63 8.13 -16.72
CA THR A 432 -0.34 7.44 -16.88
C THR A 432 0.70 8.21 -17.69
N ARG A 433 0.28 9.26 -18.41
CA ARG A 433 1.18 10.18 -19.13
C ARG A 433 1.71 11.30 -18.24
N LEU A 434 1.12 11.50 -17.06
CA LEU A 434 1.54 12.50 -16.10
C LEU A 434 2.82 12.09 -15.36
N PRO A 435 3.61 13.03 -14.82
CA PRO A 435 4.88 12.75 -14.16
C PRO A 435 4.82 11.62 -13.13
N GLY A 436 5.62 10.58 -13.35
CA GLY A 436 5.83 9.47 -12.43
C GLY A 436 4.67 8.46 -12.33
N LEU A 437 3.56 8.62 -13.07
CA LEU A 437 2.40 7.73 -13.01
C LEU A 437 2.41 6.60 -14.07
N ASN A 438 3.43 6.49 -14.90
CA ASN A 438 3.51 5.51 -15.98
C ASN A 438 3.31 4.06 -15.51
N SER A 439 3.79 3.68 -14.33
CA SER A 439 3.60 2.32 -13.77
C SER A 439 2.13 1.96 -13.50
N TRP A 440 1.23 2.95 -13.51
CA TRP A 440 -0.21 2.71 -13.28
C TRP A 440 -0.91 2.16 -14.50
N SER A 441 -0.28 2.22 -15.70
CA SER A 441 -0.77 1.52 -16.90
C SER A 441 -0.96 0.01 -16.65
N ARG A 442 -0.17 -0.58 -15.75
CA ARG A 442 -0.27 -1.99 -15.36
C ARG A 442 -1.66 -2.40 -14.85
N VAL A 443 -2.49 -1.45 -14.40
CA VAL A 443 -3.90 -1.72 -14.04
C VAL A 443 -4.69 -2.12 -15.27
N GLN A 444 -4.47 -1.42 -16.37
CA GLN A 444 -5.08 -1.71 -17.68
C GLN A 444 -4.40 -2.90 -18.35
N ASP A 445 -3.06 -2.86 -18.47
CA ASP A 445 -2.26 -3.80 -19.26
C ASP A 445 -2.51 -5.25 -18.85
N TYR A 446 -2.44 -5.55 -17.55
CA TYR A 446 -2.70 -6.87 -17.00
C TYR A 446 -4.09 -7.40 -17.38
N ARG A 447 -5.12 -6.54 -17.20
CA ARG A 447 -6.52 -6.94 -17.41
C ARG A 447 -6.83 -7.14 -18.89
N LEU A 448 -6.38 -6.21 -19.72
CA LEU A 448 -6.62 -6.25 -21.16
C LEU A 448 -5.89 -7.46 -21.78
N TYR A 449 -4.62 -7.68 -21.41
CA TYR A 449 -3.88 -8.85 -21.86
C TYR A 449 -4.61 -10.15 -21.49
N ALA A 450 -5.03 -10.28 -20.24
CA ALA A 450 -5.74 -11.49 -19.78
C ALA A 450 -7.08 -11.69 -20.53
N LEU A 451 -7.84 -10.62 -20.77
CA LEU A 451 -9.11 -10.69 -21.52
C LEU A 451 -8.90 -11.14 -22.97
N GLN A 452 -7.85 -10.62 -23.62
CA GLN A 452 -7.50 -10.98 -25.02
C GLN A 452 -7.13 -12.45 -25.19
N GLN A 453 -6.68 -13.15 -24.11
CA GLN A 453 -6.38 -14.58 -24.14
C GLN A 453 -7.62 -15.45 -23.92
N MET A 454 -8.78 -14.89 -23.60
CA MET A 454 -10.00 -15.62 -23.25
C MET A 454 -10.95 -15.76 -24.44
N GLY A 455 -11.35 -17.00 -24.78
CA GLY A 455 -12.26 -17.27 -25.90
C GLY A 455 -13.75 -16.99 -25.61
N ASN A 456 -14.08 -16.53 -24.42
CA ASN A 456 -15.45 -16.20 -23.98
C ASN A 456 -15.65 -14.69 -23.78
N VAL A 457 -14.76 -13.85 -24.35
CA VAL A 457 -14.83 -12.39 -24.26
C VAL A 457 -14.78 -11.78 -25.64
N ASP A 458 -15.72 -10.90 -25.92
CA ASP A 458 -15.75 -10.03 -27.11
C ASP A 458 -15.43 -8.59 -26.68
N ILE A 459 -14.40 -7.97 -27.28
CA ILE A 459 -13.91 -6.62 -26.94
C ILE A 459 -14.17 -5.69 -28.14
N TYR A 460 -14.88 -4.59 -27.90
CA TYR A 460 -15.20 -3.59 -28.91
C TYR A 460 -14.71 -2.22 -28.45
N THR A 461 -13.81 -1.64 -29.22
CA THR A 461 -13.42 -0.21 -29.15
C THR A 461 -14.13 0.60 -30.21
N ASP A 462 -14.03 1.93 -30.20
CA ASP A 462 -14.74 2.84 -31.09
C ASP A 462 -16.26 2.53 -31.17
N SER A 463 -16.83 2.10 -30.03
CA SER A 463 -18.20 1.56 -29.97
C SER A 463 -18.99 2.25 -28.86
N GLU A 464 -19.56 3.39 -29.18
CA GLU A 464 -20.52 4.08 -28.33
C GLU A 464 -21.86 3.33 -28.37
N LEU A 465 -22.34 2.92 -27.18
CA LEU A 465 -23.62 2.24 -27.03
C LEU A 465 -24.66 3.18 -26.38
N GLY A 466 -25.74 3.42 -27.15
CA GLY A 466 -26.95 4.04 -26.64
C GLY A 466 -27.96 3.00 -26.12
N VAL A 467 -29.16 3.46 -25.76
CA VAL A 467 -30.23 2.61 -25.25
C VAL A 467 -30.65 1.54 -26.25
N GLU A 468 -30.81 1.92 -27.55
CA GLU A 468 -31.25 1.01 -28.62
C GLU A 468 -30.24 -0.13 -28.82
N GLU A 469 -28.96 0.18 -28.86
CA GLU A 469 -27.90 -0.80 -29.01
C GLU A 469 -27.87 -1.78 -27.80
N VAL A 470 -27.99 -1.27 -26.58
CA VAL A 470 -28.03 -2.11 -25.38
C VAL A 470 -29.23 -3.05 -25.40
N LEU A 471 -30.42 -2.57 -25.75
CA LEU A 471 -31.64 -3.40 -25.85
C LEU A 471 -31.53 -4.46 -26.96
N ALA A 472 -30.82 -4.14 -28.07
CA ALA A 472 -30.66 -5.04 -29.21
C ALA A 472 -29.61 -6.15 -29.00
N LEU A 473 -28.66 -6.00 -28.06
CA LEU A 473 -27.58 -6.98 -27.83
C LEU A 473 -28.01 -8.27 -27.12
N GLU A 474 -29.26 -8.36 -26.65
CA GLU A 474 -29.82 -9.56 -26.01
C GLU A 474 -28.95 -10.09 -24.83
N CYS A 475 -28.30 -9.19 -24.08
CA CYS A 475 -27.53 -9.55 -22.88
C CYS A 475 -28.43 -9.51 -21.66
N GLN A 476 -28.34 -10.54 -20.80
CA GLN A 476 -29.19 -10.67 -19.62
C GLN A 476 -28.76 -9.77 -18.47
N ARG A 477 -27.47 -9.45 -18.38
CA ARG A 477 -26.91 -8.58 -17.34
C ARG A 477 -26.13 -7.45 -18.00
N VAL A 478 -26.41 -6.23 -17.59
CA VAL A 478 -25.74 -5.04 -18.14
C VAL A 478 -25.05 -4.28 -16.99
N ALA A 479 -23.75 -4.07 -17.10
CA ALA A 479 -22.97 -3.25 -16.18
C ALA A 479 -22.57 -1.93 -16.86
N ILE A 480 -23.01 -0.81 -16.33
CA ILE A 480 -22.69 0.54 -16.77
C ILE A 480 -21.44 1.00 -16.03
N ALA A 481 -20.31 1.06 -16.72
CA ALA A 481 -18.99 1.44 -16.22
C ALA A 481 -18.47 2.72 -16.90
N THR A 482 -19.37 3.63 -17.25
CA THR A 482 -19.13 4.86 -18.06
C THR A 482 -18.30 5.93 -17.33
N GLY A 483 -17.88 5.65 -16.10
CA GLY A 483 -16.99 6.54 -15.33
C GLY A 483 -17.68 7.79 -14.79
N ALA A 484 -16.90 8.84 -14.60
CA ALA A 484 -17.35 10.12 -14.06
C ALA A 484 -16.62 11.27 -14.77
N ARG A 485 -17.20 12.47 -14.76
CA ARG A 485 -16.64 13.70 -15.32
C ARG A 485 -16.25 14.68 -14.21
N TRP A 486 -15.20 15.46 -14.42
CA TRP A 486 -14.81 16.54 -13.53
C TRP A 486 -15.75 17.74 -13.66
N THR A 487 -16.00 18.41 -12.53
CA THR A 487 -16.85 19.60 -12.48
C THR A 487 -16.02 20.88 -12.41
N ARG A 488 -16.61 22.00 -12.89
CA ARG A 488 -16.10 23.36 -12.69
C ARG A 488 -16.75 24.03 -11.46
N ALA A 489 -17.31 23.23 -10.56
CA ALA A 489 -17.97 23.70 -9.36
C ALA A 489 -16.98 24.31 -8.37
N LEU A 490 -17.42 25.39 -7.72
CA LEU A 490 -16.76 25.98 -6.55
C LEU A 490 -17.44 25.47 -5.29
N TYR A 491 -16.66 25.38 -4.21
CA TYR A 491 -17.11 24.83 -2.95
C TYR A 491 -16.82 25.79 -1.81
N SER A 492 -17.72 25.84 -0.80
CA SER A 492 -17.47 26.49 0.48
C SER A 492 -16.49 25.66 1.34
N SER A 493 -16.07 26.23 2.47
CA SER A 493 -15.27 25.52 3.48
C SER A 493 -15.97 24.28 4.10
N LEU A 494 -17.29 24.15 3.91
CA LEU A 494 -18.10 23.01 4.32
C LEU A 494 -18.34 22.00 3.16
N GLU A 495 -17.58 22.11 2.09
CA GLU A 495 -17.69 21.24 0.90
C GLU A 495 -19.04 21.30 0.18
N ILE A 496 -19.79 22.39 0.39
CA ILE A 496 -21.09 22.62 -0.27
C ILE A 496 -20.83 23.38 -1.58
N PRO A 497 -21.37 22.91 -2.74
CA PRO A 497 -21.29 23.67 -3.98
C PRO A 497 -21.93 25.05 -3.83
N VAL A 498 -21.19 26.11 -4.23
CA VAL A 498 -21.65 27.51 -4.16
C VAL A 498 -21.79 28.17 -5.51
N GLY A 499 -21.38 27.51 -6.58
CA GLY A 499 -21.49 27.98 -7.95
C GLY A 499 -20.57 27.21 -8.90
N GLU A 500 -20.51 27.65 -10.15
CA GLU A 500 -19.61 27.10 -11.18
C GLU A 500 -18.90 28.24 -11.93
N LEU A 501 -17.66 27.98 -12.33
CA LEU A 501 -16.89 28.89 -13.21
C LEU A 501 -17.01 28.42 -14.65
N ASN A 502 -18.02 28.94 -15.37
CA ASN A 502 -18.27 28.61 -16.77
C ASN A 502 -17.64 29.68 -17.69
N MET A 503 -16.29 29.71 -17.76
CA MET A 503 -15.52 30.63 -18.61
C MET A 503 -14.63 29.86 -19.59
N PRO A 504 -14.30 30.41 -20.77
CA PRO A 504 -13.51 29.71 -21.80
C PRO A 504 -12.09 29.31 -21.37
N ASN A 505 -11.53 29.99 -20.37
CA ASN A 505 -10.20 29.76 -19.82
C ASN A 505 -10.22 29.06 -18.45
N VAL A 506 -11.33 28.41 -18.11
CA VAL A 506 -11.46 27.51 -16.97
C VAL A 506 -11.54 26.06 -17.47
N PHE A 507 -10.61 25.25 -17.03
CA PHE A 507 -10.39 23.87 -17.48
C PHE A 507 -10.57 22.89 -16.32
N THR A 508 -10.75 21.63 -16.67
CA THR A 508 -10.76 20.48 -15.76
C THR A 508 -9.70 19.46 -16.24
N PRO A 509 -9.41 18.43 -15.48
CA PRO A 509 -8.57 17.33 -15.97
C PRO A 509 -9.10 16.66 -17.24
N ASP A 510 -10.42 16.67 -17.50
CA ASP A 510 -10.99 16.12 -18.75
C ASP A 510 -10.59 16.96 -19.97
N ASP A 511 -10.54 18.28 -19.83
CA ASP A 511 -10.08 19.17 -20.92
C ASP A 511 -8.60 18.94 -21.23
N LEU A 512 -7.76 18.68 -20.19
CA LEU A 512 -6.35 18.36 -20.37
C LEU A 512 -6.19 16.97 -21.02
N ALA A 513 -7.03 16.02 -20.64
CA ALA A 513 -7.06 14.67 -21.24
C ALA A 513 -7.42 14.72 -22.72
N ALA A 514 -8.28 15.65 -23.12
CA ALA A 514 -8.63 15.94 -24.52
C ALA A 514 -7.51 16.68 -25.30
N GLY A 515 -6.38 16.97 -24.65
CA GLY A 515 -5.20 17.59 -25.29
C GLY A 515 -5.13 19.11 -25.16
N THR A 516 -6.01 19.74 -24.38
CA THR A 516 -5.96 21.19 -24.16
C THR A 516 -4.78 21.54 -23.25
N ILE A 517 -3.97 22.51 -23.67
CA ILE A 517 -2.89 23.11 -22.87
C ILE A 517 -3.30 24.52 -22.48
N PRO A 518 -3.52 24.80 -21.19
CA PRO A 518 -3.92 26.14 -20.73
C PRO A 518 -2.85 27.20 -20.99
N GLU A 519 -3.26 28.41 -21.32
CA GLU A 519 -2.35 29.56 -21.46
C GLU A 519 -1.94 30.08 -20.06
N GLY A 520 -0.63 30.26 -19.85
CA GLY A 520 -0.11 30.75 -18.57
C GLY A 520 -0.18 32.26 -18.39
N PRO A 521 -0.15 32.77 -17.15
CA PRO A 521 -0.02 32.01 -15.88
C PRO A 521 -1.26 31.15 -15.58
N VAL A 522 -1.03 29.95 -15.03
CA VAL A 522 -2.10 29.00 -14.69
C VAL A 522 -2.23 28.87 -13.17
N LEU A 523 -3.44 28.92 -12.66
CA LEU A 523 -3.75 28.45 -11.31
C LEU A 523 -4.34 27.03 -11.38
N VAL A 524 -3.72 26.08 -10.72
CA VAL A 524 -4.31 24.77 -10.43
C VAL A 524 -4.99 24.85 -9.07
N TYR A 525 -6.33 24.78 -9.06
CA TYR A 525 -7.13 24.76 -7.83
C TYR A 525 -7.49 23.32 -7.51
N ASP A 526 -6.93 22.81 -6.41
CA ASP A 526 -7.09 21.42 -5.98
C ASP A 526 -8.01 21.31 -4.76
N PHE A 527 -9.21 20.81 -4.99
CA PHE A 527 -10.19 20.49 -3.97
C PHE A 527 -10.31 18.97 -3.74
N ASP A 528 -9.85 18.14 -4.67
CA ASP A 528 -9.75 16.67 -4.54
C ASP A 528 -8.73 16.26 -3.47
N ASN A 529 -7.68 17.09 -3.28
CA ASN A 529 -6.63 16.92 -2.26
C ASN A 529 -5.81 15.62 -2.35
N TYR A 530 -6.00 14.78 -3.37
CA TYR A 530 -5.18 13.60 -3.59
C TYR A 530 -4.03 13.91 -4.57
N TYR A 531 -3.56 12.95 -5.33
CA TYR A 531 -2.37 13.11 -6.18
C TYR A 531 -2.56 14.04 -7.39
N LEU A 532 -3.78 14.12 -7.96
CA LEU A 532 -3.96 14.61 -9.33
C LEU A 532 -3.68 16.13 -9.47
N GLY A 533 -4.15 16.93 -8.53
CA GLY A 533 -3.89 18.38 -8.56
C GLY A 533 -2.40 18.72 -8.52
N GLY A 534 -1.66 18.06 -7.60
CA GLY A 534 -0.20 18.22 -7.50
C GLY A 534 0.55 17.76 -8.75
N VAL A 535 0.14 16.62 -9.33
CA VAL A 535 0.76 16.09 -10.56
C VAL A 535 0.50 16.97 -11.77
N ILE A 536 -0.72 17.52 -11.91
CA ILE A 536 -1.06 18.47 -12.97
C ILE A 536 -0.23 19.75 -12.84
N ALA A 537 -0.10 20.29 -11.62
CA ALA A 537 0.71 21.49 -11.39
C ALA A 537 2.20 21.25 -11.73
N GLU A 538 2.74 20.08 -11.34
CA GLU A 538 4.08 19.64 -11.71
C GLU A 538 4.23 19.53 -13.24
N HIS A 539 3.26 18.92 -13.91
CA HIS A 539 3.26 18.72 -15.35
C HIS A 539 3.27 20.05 -16.12
N LEU A 540 2.38 20.98 -15.78
CA LEU A 540 2.30 22.28 -16.44
C LEU A 540 3.57 23.10 -16.21
N ALA A 541 4.10 23.11 -15.01
CA ALA A 541 5.35 23.77 -14.69
C ALA A 541 6.56 23.15 -15.42
N ALA A 542 6.59 21.82 -15.59
CA ALA A 542 7.62 21.13 -16.38
C ALA A 542 7.55 21.48 -17.88
N LEU A 543 6.38 21.84 -18.40
CA LEU A 543 6.22 22.38 -19.76
C LEU A 543 6.66 23.85 -19.90
N GLY A 544 7.15 24.47 -18.80
CA GLY A 544 7.60 25.86 -18.79
C GLY A 544 6.46 26.87 -18.61
N ILE A 545 5.27 26.44 -18.23
CA ILE A 545 4.11 27.31 -17.97
C ILE A 545 4.22 27.81 -16.52
N ALA A 546 4.16 29.14 -16.34
CA ALA A 546 4.11 29.72 -15.00
C ALA A 546 2.87 29.22 -14.25
N THR A 547 3.09 28.45 -13.17
CA THR A 547 2.03 27.71 -12.48
C THR A 547 1.99 28.10 -10.99
N SER A 548 0.78 28.37 -10.52
CA SER A 548 0.43 28.49 -9.11
C SER A 548 -0.51 27.35 -8.72
N TYR A 549 -0.50 27.00 -7.45
CA TYR A 549 -1.36 25.98 -6.88
C TYR A 549 -2.14 26.58 -5.71
N ALA A 550 -3.43 26.26 -5.59
CA ALA A 550 -4.24 26.65 -4.44
C ALA A 550 -5.10 25.47 -3.96
N THR A 551 -5.30 25.41 -2.64
CA THR A 551 -6.12 24.38 -1.99
C THR A 551 -6.68 24.90 -0.66
N PRO A 552 -7.89 24.49 -0.23
CA PRO A 552 -8.39 24.76 1.12
C PRO A 552 -7.64 23.98 2.21
N ALA A 553 -6.91 22.93 1.85
CA ALA A 553 -6.13 22.13 2.79
C ALA A 553 -4.85 22.85 3.26
N GLY A 554 -4.24 22.37 4.35
CA GLY A 554 -2.99 22.92 4.90
C GLY A 554 -1.72 22.56 4.11
N HIS A 555 -1.82 21.69 3.11
CA HIS A 555 -0.72 21.27 2.23
C HIS A 555 -1.24 21.00 0.82
N ALA A 556 -0.39 21.17 -0.18
CA ALA A 556 -0.71 20.73 -1.54
C ALA A 556 -0.86 19.20 -1.56
N SER A 557 -1.93 18.70 -2.23
CA SER A 557 -2.25 17.27 -2.29
C SER A 557 -2.25 16.61 -0.89
N ALA A 558 -2.93 17.21 0.07
CA ALA A 558 -2.82 16.91 1.51
C ALA A 558 -3.06 15.42 1.84
N TRP A 559 -4.00 14.75 1.14
CA TRP A 559 -4.31 13.35 1.38
C TRP A 559 -3.15 12.39 1.04
N THR A 560 -2.17 12.85 0.23
CA THR A 560 -0.97 12.04 -0.08
C THR A 560 -0.08 11.75 1.14
N ILE A 561 -0.37 12.38 2.26
CA ILE A 561 0.18 12.03 3.57
C ILE A 561 -0.18 10.57 3.93
N MET A 562 -1.39 10.10 3.59
CA MET A 562 -1.86 8.73 3.83
C MET A 562 -1.13 7.69 2.97
N THR A 563 -0.58 8.10 1.82
CA THR A 563 0.22 7.25 0.93
C THR A 563 1.73 7.44 1.10
N ASN A 564 2.16 8.18 2.12
CA ASN A 564 3.56 8.51 2.38
C ASN A 564 4.24 9.32 1.26
N GLU A 565 3.47 10.03 0.43
CA GLU A 565 4.00 10.79 -0.71
C GLU A 565 4.16 12.28 -0.43
N LEU A 566 3.46 12.82 0.58
CA LEU A 566 3.39 14.27 0.84
C LEU A 566 4.74 14.99 0.80
N PRO A 567 5.82 14.51 1.46
CA PRO A 567 7.12 15.18 1.42
C PRO A 567 7.69 15.29 0.01
N PHE A 568 7.50 14.25 -0.81
CA PHE A 568 8.00 14.20 -2.18
C PHE A 568 7.17 15.09 -3.12
N VAL A 569 5.85 15.17 -2.91
CA VAL A 569 4.96 16.09 -3.65
C VAL A 569 5.39 17.53 -3.39
N GLN A 570 5.59 17.93 -2.13
CA GLN A 570 6.07 19.26 -1.80
C GLN A 570 7.42 19.56 -2.47
N GLN A 571 8.36 18.61 -2.39
CA GLN A 571 9.68 18.77 -3.03
C GLN A 571 9.57 18.91 -4.56
N ALA A 572 8.67 18.18 -5.22
CA ALA A 572 8.47 18.26 -6.67
C ALA A 572 7.92 19.62 -7.07
N LEU A 573 6.88 20.11 -6.40
CA LEU A 573 6.31 21.43 -6.66
C LEU A 573 7.32 22.57 -6.43
N HIS A 574 8.08 22.52 -5.35
CA HIS A 574 9.14 23.52 -5.08
C HIS A 574 10.27 23.47 -6.11
N ARG A 575 10.69 22.27 -6.58
CA ARG A 575 11.70 22.15 -7.66
C ARG A 575 11.28 22.82 -8.95
N HIS A 576 9.98 22.78 -9.25
CA HIS A 576 9.40 23.42 -10.44
C HIS A 576 8.96 24.88 -10.19
N ASN A 577 9.31 25.47 -9.06
CA ASN A 577 8.95 26.83 -8.66
C ASN A 577 7.43 27.11 -8.68
N VAL A 578 6.61 26.09 -8.38
CA VAL A 578 5.16 26.28 -8.24
C VAL A 578 4.86 27.05 -6.97
N ALA A 579 4.17 28.19 -7.10
CA ALA A 579 3.73 28.98 -5.94
C ALA A 579 2.53 28.31 -5.27
N ILE A 580 2.68 27.90 -4.00
CA ILE A 580 1.66 27.14 -3.26
C ILE A 580 0.88 28.06 -2.33
N ASN A 581 -0.45 28.09 -2.47
CA ASN A 581 -1.40 28.83 -1.65
C ASN A 581 -2.30 27.84 -0.91
N THR A 582 -2.07 27.63 0.36
CA THR A 582 -2.86 26.73 1.23
C THR A 582 -3.92 27.50 1.99
N GLU A 583 -4.88 26.79 2.62
CA GLU A 583 -5.97 27.38 3.39
C GLU A 583 -6.77 28.42 2.57
N ALA A 584 -6.90 28.17 1.26
CA ALA A 584 -7.42 29.11 0.29
C ALA A 584 -8.53 28.49 -0.57
N LEU A 585 -9.72 29.08 -0.51
CA LEU A 585 -10.83 28.79 -1.42
C LEU A 585 -10.76 29.68 -2.64
N LEU A 586 -11.09 29.13 -3.80
CA LEU A 586 -11.30 29.90 -5.01
C LEU A 586 -12.64 30.65 -4.87
N ASP A 587 -12.60 31.98 -4.74
CA ASP A 587 -13.77 32.84 -4.58
C ASP A 587 -14.32 33.26 -5.95
N SER A 588 -13.46 33.86 -6.77
CA SER A 588 -13.85 34.38 -8.09
C SER A 588 -12.68 34.45 -9.06
N PHE A 589 -13.00 34.53 -10.36
CA PHE A 589 -12.05 34.69 -11.45
C PHE A 589 -12.64 35.60 -12.51
N ASP A 590 -11.89 36.62 -12.96
CA ASP A 590 -12.33 37.60 -13.94
C ASP A 590 -11.70 37.43 -15.34
N GLY A 591 -10.84 36.41 -15.50
CA GLY A 591 -10.11 36.11 -16.74
C GLY A 591 -8.64 36.53 -16.73
N GLU A 592 -8.22 37.35 -15.79
CA GLU A 592 -6.83 37.82 -15.60
C GLU A 592 -6.35 37.62 -14.15
N GLN A 593 -7.29 37.61 -13.21
CA GLN A 593 -7.00 37.50 -11.79
C GLN A 593 -8.00 36.57 -11.09
N VAL A 594 -7.48 35.73 -10.21
CA VAL A 594 -8.24 34.92 -9.28
C VAL A 594 -8.24 35.59 -7.90
N GLN A 595 -9.39 35.62 -7.21
CA GLN A 595 -9.47 35.95 -5.80
C GLN A 595 -9.49 34.65 -4.99
N LEU A 596 -8.54 34.51 -4.07
CA LEU A 596 -8.49 33.41 -3.11
C LEU A 596 -8.95 33.92 -1.74
N ALA A 597 -9.97 33.27 -1.17
CA ALA A 597 -10.48 33.57 0.17
C ALA A 597 -9.82 32.66 1.21
N ASN A 598 -9.18 33.22 2.23
CA ASN A 598 -8.65 32.43 3.33
C ASN A 598 -9.80 31.75 4.10
N ILE A 599 -9.71 30.44 4.34
CA ILE A 599 -10.78 29.64 4.94
C ILE A 599 -11.16 30.04 6.37
N PHE A 600 -10.28 30.69 7.11
CA PHE A 600 -10.49 31.10 8.51
C PHE A 600 -10.99 32.52 8.64
N THR A 601 -10.52 33.44 7.78
CA THR A 601 -10.75 34.89 7.94
C THR A 601 -11.65 35.47 6.85
N GLY A 602 -11.82 34.78 5.74
CA GLY A 602 -12.48 35.28 4.53
C GLY A 602 -11.69 36.39 3.80
N ALA A 603 -10.46 36.70 4.24
CA ALA A 603 -9.63 37.72 3.60
C ALA A 603 -9.27 37.28 2.16
N LEU A 604 -9.49 38.19 1.20
CA LEU A 604 -9.22 37.97 -0.21
C LEU A 604 -7.76 38.27 -0.55
N THR A 605 -7.15 37.39 -1.33
CA THR A 605 -5.80 37.55 -1.88
C THR A 605 -5.87 37.38 -3.41
N PRO A 606 -5.45 38.41 -4.18
CA PRO A 606 -5.43 38.29 -5.65
C PRO A 606 -4.23 37.54 -6.14
N ILE A 607 -4.47 36.62 -7.09
CA ILE A 607 -3.43 35.84 -7.78
C ILE A 607 -3.60 36.09 -9.31
N SER A 608 -2.52 36.48 -9.98
CA SER A 608 -2.54 36.62 -11.44
C SER A 608 -2.63 35.26 -12.11
N ALA A 609 -3.64 35.04 -12.91
CA ALA A 609 -3.85 33.85 -13.70
C ALA A 609 -4.63 34.17 -14.97
N ARG A 610 -4.18 33.65 -16.12
CA ARG A 610 -4.95 33.70 -17.37
C ARG A 610 -5.83 32.47 -17.53
N SER A 611 -5.48 31.38 -16.88
CA SER A 611 -6.24 30.14 -16.91
C SER A 611 -6.34 29.54 -15.51
N VAL A 612 -7.43 28.84 -15.27
CA VAL A 612 -7.66 28.07 -14.03
C VAL A 612 -7.92 26.62 -14.42
N VAL A 613 -7.23 25.68 -13.76
CA VAL A 613 -7.54 24.23 -13.83
C VAL A 613 -8.17 23.83 -12.52
N ILE A 614 -9.43 23.43 -12.53
CA ILE A 614 -10.17 22.98 -11.35
C ILE A 614 -10.08 21.46 -11.25
N VAL A 615 -9.39 20.98 -10.22
CA VAL A 615 -9.35 19.58 -9.79
C VAL A 615 -10.28 19.46 -8.58
N GLY A 616 -11.58 19.41 -8.88
CA GLY A 616 -12.66 19.43 -7.89
C GLY A 616 -13.25 18.06 -7.61
N LEU A 617 -14.56 17.98 -7.55
CA LEU A 617 -15.26 16.70 -7.45
C LEU A 617 -15.63 16.18 -8.84
N ARG A 618 -15.88 14.87 -8.90
CA ARG A 618 -16.33 14.19 -10.11
C ARG A 618 -17.79 13.75 -9.95
N LEU A 619 -18.58 13.99 -10.99
CA LEU A 619 -19.96 13.50 -11.05
C LEU A 619 -20.03 12.23 -11.89
N PRO A 620 -20.72 11.18 -11.43
CA PRO A 620 -20.97 9.96 -12.20
C PRO A 620 -21.61 10.28 -13.56
N ASN A 621 -21.19 9.58 -14.62
CA ASN A 621 -21.84 9.61 -15.92
C ASN A 621 -23.01 8.63 -15.91
N THR A 622 -24.23 9.12 -15.61
CA THR A 622 -25.41 8.28 -15.40
C THR A 622 -26.38 8.28 -16.59
N ASP A 623 -26.16 9.10 -17.59
CA ASP A 623 -27.10 9.38 -18.68
C ASP A 623 -27.64 8.10 -19.35
N LEU A 624 -26.79 7.14 -19.66
CA LEU A 624 -27.19 5.86 -20.25
C LEU A 624 -27.98 4.99 -19.26
N PHE A 625 -27.56 4.96 -17.99
CA PHE A 625 -28.26 4.21 -16.96
C PHE A 625 -29.65 4.78 -16.71
N ASP A 626 -29.77 6.11 -16.62
CA ASP A 626 -31.03 6.79 -16.37
C ASP A 626 -31.99 6.57 -17.55
N ALA A 627 -31.51 6.72 -18.78
CA ALA A 627 -32.30 6.47 -20.00
C ALA A 627 -32.74 4.99 -20.14
N LEU A 628 -31.88 4.02 -19.77
CA LEU A 628 -32.27 2.60 -19.71
C LEU A 628 -33.31 2.35 -18.62
N SER A 629 -33.17 3.01 -17.45
CA SER A 629 -34.11 2.86 -16.33
C SER A 629 -35.50 3.40 -16.65
N GLU A 630 -35.59 4.49 -17.43
CA GLU A 630 -36.88 4.99 -17.92
C GLU A 630 -37.59 3.99 -18.85
N ARG A 631 -36.82 3.10 -19.48
CA ARG A 631 -37.31 2.04 -20.38
C ARG A 631 -37.30 0.65 -19.74
N GLU A 632 -37.30 0.55 -18.40
CA GLU A 632 -37.35 -0.73 -17.68
C GLU A 632 -38.46 -1.69 -18.16
N PRO A 633 -39.68 -1.22 -18.55
CA PRO A 633 -40.71 -2.11 -19.09
C PRO A 633 -40.27 -2.90 -20.34
N GLU A 634 -39.33 -2.38 -21.14
CA GLU A 634 -38.82 -3.02 -22.34
C GLU A 634 -37.73 -4.07 -22.07
N TRP A 635 -37.12 -4.06 -20.88
CA TRP A 635 -36.05 -5.00 -20.52
C TRP A 635 -36.49 -6.45 -20.66
N LYS A 636 -37.73 -6.74 -20.26
CA LYS A 636 -38.27 -8.11 -20.35
C LYS A 636 -38.30 -8.61 -21.80
N GLU A 637 -38.69 -7.76 -22.74
CA GLU A 637 -38.74 -8.09 -24.17
C GLU A 637 -37.33 -8.25 -24.75
N ALA A 638 -36.39 -7.40 -24.34
CA ALA A 638 -34.97 -7.46 -24.67
C ALA A 638 -34.20 -8.59 -23.93
N GLY A 639 -34.86 -9.31 -23.00
CA GLY A 639 -34.24 -10.38 -22.22
C GLY A 639 -33.32 -9.90 -21.10
N ILE A 640 -33.32 -8.61 -20.78
CA ILE A 640 -32.49 -8.02 -19.71
C ILE A 640 -33.08 -8.34 -18.34
N LYS A 641 -32.26 -8.83 -17.42
CA LYS A 641 -32.63 -9.15 -16.03
C LYS A 641 -32.19 -8.07 -15.06
N SER A 642 -31.04 -7.41 -15.32
CA SER A 642 -30.58 -6.30 -14.51
C SER A 642 -29.72 -5.34 -15.32
N VAL A 643 -29.75 -4.06 -14.92
CA VAL A 643 -28.85 -3.00 -15.33
C VAL A 643 -28.25 -2.40 -14.07
N ASP A 644 -26.94 -2.48 -13.91
CA ASP A 644 -26.25 -2.09 -12.70
C ASP A 644 -25.15 -1.05 -13.01
N ARG A 645 -24.97 -0.04 -12.16
CA ARG A 645 -23.83 0.88 -12.25
C ARG A 645 -22.66 0.35 -11.44
N ILE A 646 -21.44 0.47 -11.97
CA ILE A 646 -20.21 0.07 -11.30
C ILE A 646 -19.11 1.14 -11.43
N GLY A 647 -18.14 1.09 -10.52
CA GLY A 647 -17.02 2.03 -10.52
C GLY A 647 -17.46 3.48 -10.33
N ASP A 648 -16.80 4.40 -11.03
CA ASP A 648 -17.08 5.83 -10.93
C ASP A 648 -18.45 6.23 -11.50
N ALA A 649 -19.09 5.40 -12.31
CA ALA A 649 -20.49 5.58 -12.74
C ALA A 649 -21.49 5.35 -11.60
N LEU A 650 -21.11 4.61 -10.55
CA LEU A 650 -21.87 4.46 -9.31
C LEU A 650 -21.49 5.52 -8.28
N ALA A 651 -20.20 5.63 -7.99
CA ALA A 651 -19.64 6.61 -7.06
C ALA A 651 -18.18 6.87 -7.40
N ALA A 652 -17.85 8.13 -7.74
CA ALA A 652 -16.49 8.51 -8.09
C ALA A 652 -15.53 8.33 -6.91
N GLY A 653 -14.36 7.71 -7.16
CA GLY A 653 -13.39 7.42 -6.11
C GLY A 653 -11.97 7.18 -6.65
N ALA A 654 -11.05 6.75 -5.78
CA ALA A 654 -9.72 6.31 -6.20
C ALA A 654 -9.80 5.02 -7.03
N LEU A 655 -8.71 4.70 -7.76
CA LEU A 655 -8.66 3.51 -8.63
C LEU A 655 -9.01 2.20 -7.88
N VAL A 656 -8.65 2.09 -6.60
CA VAL A 656 -8.97 0.93 -5.76
C VAL A 656 -10.48 0.71 -5.63
N HIS A 657 -11.27 1.77 -5.58
CA HIS A 657 -12.73 1.67 -5.50
C HIS A 657 -13.33 1.21 -6.84
N ALA A 658 -12.78 1.70 -7.96
CA ALA A 658 -13.21 1.29 -9.28
C ALA A 658 -12.95 -0.21 -9.52
N THR A 659 -11.73 -0.68 -9.25
CA THR A 659 -11.38 -2.11 -9.39
C THR A 659 -12.18 -2.99 -8.43
N TYR A 660 -12.35 -2.56 -7.17
CA TYR A 660 -13.15 -3.31 -6.21
C TYR A 660 -14.63 -3.40 -6.63
N SER A 661 -15.20 -2.31 -7.13
CA SER A 661 -16.59 -2.29 -7.60
C SER A 661 -16.83 -3.27 -8.75
N GLY A 662 -15.93 -3.27 -9.76
CA GLY A 662 -16.00 -4.23 -10.86
C GLY A 662 -15.84 -5.69 -10.41
N HIS A 663 -14.89 -5.94 -9.51
CA HIS A 663 -14.67 -7.27 -8.92
C HIS A 663 -15.89 -7.75 -8.15
N SER A 664 -16.43 -6.88 -7.27
CA SER A 664 -17.60 -7.19 -6.45
C SER A 664 -18.83 -7.50 -7.28
N TYR A 665 -19.11 -6.70 -8.32
CA TYR A 665 -20.20 -6.96 -9.26
C TYR A 665 -20.11 -8.37 -9.85
N ALA A 666 -18.95 -8.69 -10.44
CA ALA A 666 -18.78 -9.97 -11.11
C ALA A 666 -18.78 -11.18 -10.15
N ARG A 667 -18.29 -11.03 -8.91
CA ARG A 667 -18.36 -12.08 -7.87
C ARG A 667 -19.77 -12.34 -7.40
N GLN A 668 -20.62 -11.31 -7.37
CA GLN A 668 -22.00 -11.38 -6.84
C GLN A 668 -23.05 -11.77 -7.88
N LEU A 669 -22.67 -11.91 -9.15
CA LEU A 669 -23.57 -12.44 -10.18
C LEU A 669 -24.13 -13.80 -9.74
N ASP A 670 -25.47 -13.96 -9.79
CA ASP A 670 -26.23 -15.14 -9.39
C ASP A 670 -26.16 -15.49 -7.89
N CYS A 671 -25.62 -14.61 -7.04
CA CYS A 671 -25.74 -14.76 -5.59
C CYS A 671 -27.14 -14.36 -5.10
N ALA A 672 -27.72 -15.16 -4.21
CA ALA A 672 -29.03 -14.87 -3.63
C ALA A 672 -28.90 -13.89 -2.45
N GLY A 673 -29.15 -12.60 -2.72
CA GLY A 673 -29.35 -11.60 -1.68
C GLY A 673 -28.12 -10.83 -1.22
N ASN A 674 -28.33 -9.87 -0.31
CA ASN A 674 -27.26 -9.07 0.32
C ASN A 674 -26.43 -9.96 1.25
N GLU A 675 -25.33 -10.50 0.77
CA GLU A 675 -24.38 -11.21 1.60
C GLU A 675 -23.70 -10.26 2.58
N LEU A 676 -24.05 -10.41 3.86
CA LEU A 676 -23.27 -9.81 4.93
C LEU A 676 -21.91 -10.49 4.98
N TYR A 677 -20.83 -9.70 4.93
CA TYR A 677 -19.48 -10.23 5.15
C TYR A 677 -19.35 -10.77 6.58
N LEU A 678 -18.54 -11.81 6.76
CA LEU A 678 -18.27 -12.41 8.06
C LEU A 678 -17.54 -11.39 8.96
N ARG A 679 -17.93 -11.39 10.24
CA ARG A 679 -17.27 -10.58 11.28
C ARG A 679 -16.34 -11.46 12.07
N ASP A 680 -15.06 -11.12 12.08
CA ASP A 680 -14.06 -11.82 12.91
C ASP A 680 -14.20 -11.40 14.37
N ILE A 681 -13.83 -12.30 15.26
CA ILE A 681 -13.84 -12.08 16.71
C ILE A 681 -12.51 -12.50 17.31
N PRO A 682 -12.02 -11.82 18.36
CA PRO A 682 -10.83 -12.24 19.08
C PRO A 682 -10.94 -13.68 19.57
N VAL A 683 -9.78 -14.37 19.62
CA VAL A 683 -9.64 -15.72 20.16
C VAL A 683 -8.68 -15.63 21.34
N ALA A 684 -9.16 -15.94 22.54
CA ALA A 684 -8.37 -15.97 23.76
C ALA A 684 -8.50 -17.34 24.43
N GLU A 685 -7.48 -17.75 25.17
CA GLU A 685 -7.53 -19.01 25.94
C GLU A 685 -8.42 -18.88 27.17
N ASN A 686 -8.43 -17.70 27.79
CA ASN A 686 -9.22 -17.42 28.97
C ASN A 686 -10.47 -16.59 28.61
N PRO A 687 -11.63 -16.88 29.21
CA PRO A 687 -12.82 -16.08 29.01
C PRO A 687 -12.63 -14.64 29.54
N PRO A 688 -13.38 -13.65 29.01
CA PRO A 688 -13.35 -12.30 29.52
C PRO A 688 -13.68 -12.26 31.03
N GLY A 689 -12.83 -11.59 31.80
CA GLY A 689 -13.01 -11.46 33.26
C GLY A 689 -12.22 -12.48 34.10
N ALA A 690 -11.47 -13.41 33.49
CA ALA A 690 -10.48 -14.17 34.23
C ALA A 690 -9.38 -13.22 34.77
N VAL A 691 -9.16 -13.22 36.06
CA VAL A 691 -8.05 -12.48 36.67
C VAL A 691 -6.78 -13.24 36.31
N ILE A 692 -5.86 -12.59 35.63
CA ILE A 692 -4.52 -13.09 35.30
C ILE A 692 -3.64 -13.03 36.54
#